data_b4645d113a2e64d4b4c7ccda54ae78b6
#
_entry.id   b4645d113a2e64d4b4c7ccda54ae78b6
#
_cell.length_a   1.000
_cell.length_b   1.000
_cell.length_c   1.000
_cell.angle_alpha   90.00
_cell.angle_beta   90.00
_cell.angle_gamma   90.00
#
_symmetry.space_group_name_H-M   'P 1'
#
loop_
_entity.id
_entity.type
_entity.pdbx_description
1 polymer ?
#
loop_
_entity_poly.entity_id
_entity_poly.type
_entity_poly.pdbx_seq_one_letter_code
_entity_poly.pdbx_strand_id
1 'polypeptide(L)'
;MGNCCSFQFTVDDLIKLYSLLCGIINRDSPGVEEMPTQPTVGQEEMFEKAWKRLMEDGVGILGLHGMGGVGKTTLFKKIHNKLLNSTFDVVIWIVVSQGATISKLQEDIAEKLHLCGDEWKNKNDIDKATKIHTVLKGKRFVLMLDDIWEEVDLEAIGVPFPTRENGCKVAFTTRSREVCGRMGDHEPMQVNCLKRDEAWELFKTKVGDNTLRSDPGTVELAKKVAEKCDGLPLALSIIGKAMSSKNTVQEWEHAIDVLTTSAAKFSGMENNILPILKFSYDSLMDDNIKSCFLYCALFPEDFKIEKRSLINYWICEGFIGEEEDIKRARNKGYTMLGTLIRANLLTEVRSRYGESCVMMHDVVREMALWIASDFGKQKEAFVVRARVGLVELPEVKDWGAVRRMSLMNNKIEEITCRRSNCCELTTLFLQENKLKNLSGEFLQSMKKLVVLDLSYNIDLSELPEQISELVSLRFLDLSETGIEQLPVGLQELKKLTYLGLFFTNKLCSISGISRLLSLRMLNLVSSKVHGDASLLKELQLLKNLQDLRITLSAELSLELILGNQRLANCITTMDIIDFQEKPLQSIENLLSLWAISSHVSEINNRTIPCFTNLIAVNINKWHSMKDLSWVLFAPNLVSLEIEDSREVEEIINEEKATNFKGITPFLKLEYLGLEDLPKLESICWSPLPFPFLRRISVRDCPKLRKLPLNATSVPRLDEFGIHMLDPKQMYDLEWEDQDTKNRFMPSIGQHIARYVVIDSV
;
A
#
# COMPACT_ATOMS: atom_id res chain seq x y z
N MET A 1 -45.64 -5.01 -33.37
CA MET A 1 -44.62 -3.98 -33.63
C MET A 1 -44.51 -3.15 -32.35
N GLY A 2 -43.55 -3.43 -31.53
CA GLY A 2 -43.26 -2.71 -30.29
C GLY A 2 -41.73 -2.65 -30.13
N ASN A 3 -41.20 -1.45 -30.32
CA ASN A 3 -39.76 -1.15 -30.16
C ASN A 3 -39.38 -1.31 -28.70
N CYS A 4 -38.54 -2.28 -28.39
CA CYS A 4 -37.71 -2.30 -27.19
C CYS A 4 -36.46 -1.44 -27.45
N CYS A 5 -36.41 -0.23 -26.89
CA CYS A 5 -35.17 0.53 -26.77
C CYS A 5 -34.37 -0.09 -25.66
N SER A 6 -33.33 -0.81 -26.01
CA SER A 6 -32.26 -1.19 -25.08
C SER A 6 -31.38 0.04 -24.82
N PHE A 7 -31.45 0.59 -23.62
CA PHE A 7 -30.50 1.59 -23.16
C PHE A 7 -29.17 0.85 -22.82
N GLN A 8 -28.19 1.00 -23.68
CA GLN A 8 -26.81 0.66 -23.36
C GLN A 8 -26.20 1.87 -22.64
N PHE A 9 -25.96 1.74 -21.34
CA PHE A 9 -25.15 2.70 -20.62
C PHE A 9 -23.68 2.47 -21.00
N THR A 10 -23.03 3.52 -21.46
CA THR A 10 -21.57 3.49 -21.70
C THR A 10 -20.82 3.76 -20.40
N VAL A 11 -19.56 3.34 -20.32
CA VAL A 11 -18.67 3.63 -19.18
C VAL A 11 -18.62 5.15 -18.90
N ASP A 12 -18.70 5.98 -19.94
CA ASP A 12 -18.77 7.44 -19.83
C ASP A 12 -20.05 7.95 -19.15
N ASP A 13 -21.16 7.24 -19.30
CA ASP A 13 -22.43 7.61 -18.64
C ASP A 13 -22.39 7.27 -17.15
N LEU A 14 -21.71 6.20 -16.77
CA LEU A 14 -21.46 5.83 -15.38
C LEU A 14 -20.48 6.80 -14.70
N ILE A 15 -19.43 7.24 -15.40
CA ILE A 15 -18.51 8.26 -14.93
C ILE A 15 -19.23 9.61 -14.72
N LYS A 16 -20.13 9.99 -15.63
CA LYS A 16 -20.95 11.21 -15.49
C LYS A 16 -21.95 11.12 -14.35
N LEU A 17 -22.57 9.98 -14.14
CA LEU A 17 -23.48 9.76 -13.01
C LEU A 17 -22.75 9.84 -11.68
N TYR A 18 -21.54 9.28 -11.63
CA TYR A 18 -20.67 9.30 -10.47
C TYR A 18 -20.20 10.72 -10.11
N SER A 19 -19.80 11.52 -11.11
CA SER A 19 -19.39 12.92 -10.89
C SER A 19 -20.56 13.80 -10.43
N LEU A 20 -21.79 13.50 -10.87
CA LEU A 20 -23.01 14.17 -10.39
C LEU A 20 -23.35 13.82 -8.94
N LEU A 21 -23.18 12.57 -8.54
CA LEU A 21 -23.39 12.10 -7.17
C LEU A 21 -22.32 12.68 -6.21
N CYS A 22 -21.06 12.72 -6.62
CA CYS A 22 -20.00 13.39 -5.84
C CYS A 22 -20.24 14.91 -5.65
N GLY A 23 -20.91 15.57 -6.58
CA GLY A 23 -21.23 17.01 -6.49
C GLY A 23 -22.35 17.37 -5.52
N ILE A 24 -23.19 16.40 -5.10
CA ILE A 24 -24.37 16.64 -4.25
C ILE A 24 -24.09 16.41 -2.75
N ILE A 25 -23.01 15.71 -2.38
CA ILE A 25 -22.77 15.23 -0.98
C ILE A 25 -21.93 16.17 -0.13
N ASN A 26 -21.46 17.33 -0.62
CA ASN A 26 -20.55 18.19 0.17
C ASN A 26 -21.18 19.47 0.71
N ARG A 27 -21.79 19.38 1.87
CA ARG A 27 -22.00 20.50 2.80
C ARG A 27 -21.81 20.09 4.26
N ASP A 28 -20.65 19.52 4.59
CA ASP A 28 -20.23 19.46 6.00
C ASP A 28 -18.75 19.82 6.11
N SER A 29 -18.40 20.58 7.15
CA SER A 29 -17.04 21.03 7.41
C SER A 29 -16.10 19.85 7.53
N PRO A 30 -14.89 19.90 6.94
CA PRO A 30 -13.95 18.79 7.02
C PRO A 30 -13.56 18.55 8.48
N GLY A 31 -14.07 17.46 9.04
CA GLY A 31 -13.61 16.98 10.35
C GLY A 31 -12.13 16.58 10.24
N VAL A 32 -11.29 17.21 11.04
CA VAL A 32 -9.86 16.89 11.06
C VAL A 32 -9.68 15.60 11.85
N GLU A 33 -9.06 14.58 11.24
CA GLU A 33 -8.84 13.27 11.87
C GLU A 33 -7.66 13.29 12.85
N GLU A 34 -7.82 12.64 14.00
CA GLU A 34 -6.72 12.41 14.93
C GLU A 34 -5.70 11.43 14.32
N MET A 35 -4.43 11.84 14.31
CA MET A 35 -3.37 10.96 13.82
C MET A 35 -2.94 9.99 14.92
N PRO A 36 -2.75 8.69 14.59
CA PRO A 36 -2.27 7.73 15.56
C PRO A 36 -0.86 8.12 16.04
N THR A 37 -0.75 8.44 17.31
CA THR A 37 0.51 8.74 17.99
C THR A 37 0.77 7.68 19.05
N GLN A 38 1.95 7.06 19.00
CA GLN A 38 2.40 6.24 20.12
C GLN A 38 2.80 7.15 21.31
N PRO A 39 2.73 6.67 22.54
CA PRO A 39 3.27 7.41 23.68
C PRO A 39 4.73 7.78 23.39
N THR A 40 5.01 9.07 23.39
CA THR A 40 6.35 9.57 23.10
C THR A 40 7.08 9.86 24.42
N VAL A 41 8.32 9.44 24.48
CA VAL A 41 9.23 9.79 25.57
C VAL A 41 10.09 10.96 25.13
N GLY A 42 10.15 12.00 25.95
CA GLY A 42 10.90 13.23 25.66
C GLY A 42 10.19 14.17 24.66
N GLN A 43 10.84 15.30 24.39
CA GLN A 43 10.37 16.37 23.50
C GLN A 43 9.15 17.18 24.02
N GLU A 44 8.70 17.00 25.27
CA GLU A 44 7.59 17.79 25.80
C GLU A 44 7.91 19.29 25.85
N GLU A 45 9.15 19.65 26.26
CA GLU A 45 9.61 21.05 26.27
C GLU A 45 9.61 21.63 24.86
N MET A 46 10.06 20.86 23.87
CA MET A 46 10.08 21.27 22.47
C MET A 46 8.66 21.40 21.90
N PHE A 47 7.77 20.47 22.26
CA PHE A 47 6.37 20.53 21.87
C PHE A 47 5.67 21.79 22.40
N GLU A 48 5.84 22.11 23.70
CA GLU A 48 5.22 23.30 24.26
C GLU A 48 5.82 24.60 23.66
N LYS A 49 7.10 24.64 23.38
CA LYS A 49 7.74 25.78 22.69
C LYS A 49 7.19 25.94 21.26
N ALA A 50 7.11 24.86 20.49
CA ALA A 50 6.62 24.88 19.12
C ALA A 50 5.12 25.25 19.09
N TRP A 51 4.35 24.70 20.03
CA TRP A 51 2.94 25.03 20.19
C TRP A 51 2.73 26.51 20.52
N LYS A 52 3.44 27.02 21.54
CA LYS A 52 3.36 28.43 21.93
C LYS A 52 3.67 29.35 20.76
N ARG A 53 4.77 29.07 20.03
CA ARG A 53 5.18 29.87 18.89
C ARG A 53 4.18 29.78 17.73
N LEU A 54 3.64 28.60 17.41
CA LEU A 54 2.60 28.46 16.38
C LEU A 54 1.35 29.29 16.70
N MET A 55 1.00 29.40 17.98
CA MET A 55 -0.19 30.12 18.44
C MET A 55 0.05 31.62 18.69
N GLU A 56 1.30 32.10 18.60
CA GLU A 56 1.62 33.52 18.77
C GLU A 56 0.99 34.41 17.66
N ASP A 57 0.40 35.50 18.06
CA ASP A 57 -0.10 36.52 17.12
C ASP A 57 1.09 37.15 16.38
N GLY A 58 1.08 37.08 15.06
CA GLY A 58 2.16 37.59 14.22
C GLY A 58 3.13 36.55 13.67
N VAL A 59 3.14 35.35 14.18
CA VAL A 59 3.85 34.20 13.58
C VAL A 59 2.92 33.55 12.54
N GLY A 60 3.18 33.80 11.27
CA GLY A 60 2.42 33.18 10.16
C GLY A 60 3.02 31.85 9.73
N ILE A 61 4.34 31.72 9.80
CA ILE A 61 5.09 30.57 9.31
C ILE A 61 5.96 30.01 10.44
N LEU A 62 5.91 28.69 10.65
CA LEU A 62 6.71 27.95 11.63
C LEU A 62 7.48 26.83 10.94
N GLY A 63 8.79 26.92 10.90
CA GLY A 63 9.69 25.88 10.41
C GLY A 63 10.31 25.07 11.54
N LEU A 64 10.14 23.76 11.49
CA LEU A 64 10.83 22.81 12.36
C LEU A 64 11.95 22.12 11.55
N HIS A 65 13.21 22.38 11.86
CA HIS A 65 14.29 21.73 11.14
C HIS A 65 15.12 20.84 12.06
N GLY A 66 15.81 19.88 11.46
CA GLY A 66 16.66 18.95 12.20
C GLY A 66 16.97 17.70 11.41
N MET A 67 17.85 16.90 11.94
CA MET A 67 18.34 15.67 11.32
C MET A 67 17.22 14.65 11.06
N GLY A 68 17.43 13.74 10.10
CA GLY A 68 16.55 12.60 9.89
C GLY A 68 16.47 11.71 11.14
N GLY A 69 15.28 11.23 11.48
CA GLY A 69 15.08 10.36 12.64
C GLY A 69 15.08 11.06 14.01
N VAL A 70 15.20 12.38 14.06
CA VAL A 70 15.20 13.18 15.32
C VAL A 70 13.81 13.34 15.94
N GLY A 71 12.76 12.88 15.23
CA GLY A 71 11.39 12.92 15.73
C GLY A 71 10.57 14.12 15.28
N LYS A 72 10.98 14.86 14.22
CA LYS A 72 10.20 15.99 13.66
C LYS A 72 8.76 15.63 13.35
N THR A 73 8.55 14.60 12.55
CA THR A 73 7.21 14.10 12.20
C THR A 73 6.39 13.69 13.43
N THR A 74 7.04 13.11 14.44
CA THR A 74 6.38 12.73 15.70
C THR A 74 5.91 13.95 16.48
N LEU A 75 6.77 14.95 16.62
CA LEU A 75 6.47 16.23 17.21
C LEU A 75 5.34 16.95 16.44
N PHE A 76 5.43 16.93 15.14
CA PHE A 76 4.49 17.56 14.23
C PHE A 76 3.10 16.92 14.30
N LYS A 77 3.01 15.57 14.42
CA LYS A 77 1.76 14.85 14.69
C LYS A 77 1.13 15.22 16.03
N LYS A 78 1.93 15.40 17.09
CA LYS A 78 1.43 15.90 18.38
C LYS A 78 0.81 17.30 18.23
N ILE A 79 1.48 18.20 17.49
CA ILE A 79 0.96 19.54 17.21
C ILE A 79 -0.35 19.44 16.43
N HIS A 80 -0.40 18.62 15.38
CA HIS A 80 -1.60 18.37 14.62
C HIS A 80 -2.77 17.92 15.50
N ASN A 81 -2.57 16.92 16.33
CA ASN A 81 -3.64 16.39 17.20
C ASN A 81 -4.12 17.46 18.22
N LYS A 82 -3.23 18.30 18.71
CA LYS A 82 -3.61 19.43 19.59
C LYS A 82 -4.39 20.50 18.82
N LEU A 83 -4.11 20.71 17.52
CA LEU A 83 -4.85 21.64 16.65
C LEU A 83 -6.31 21.23 16.42
N LEU A 84 -6.67 19.94 16.53
CA LEU A 84 -8.05 19.46 16.39
C LEU A 84 -9.02 20.12 17.37
N ASN A 85 -8.53 20.50 18.55
CA ASN A 85 -9.31 21.16 19.59
C ASN A 85 -9.12 22.69 19.58
N SER A 86 -8.59 23.26 18.48
CA SER A 86 -8.32 24.68 18.34
C SER A 86 -9.42 25.40 17.56
N THR A 87 -9.28 26.72 17.43
CA THR A 87 -10.25 27.59 16.74
C THR A 87 -10.01 27.75 15.25
N PHE A 88 -9.24 26.85 14.61
CA PHE A 88 -9.04 26.86 13.17
C PHE A 88 -10.19 26.13 12.45
N ASP A 89 -10.63 26.70 11.34
CA ASP A 89 -11.71 26.13 10.53
C ASP A 89 -11.25 24.93 9.72
N VAL A 90 -9.95 24.90 9.34
CA VAL A 90 -9.36 23.87 8.49
C VAL A 90 -7.93 23.59 8.92
N VAL A 91 -7.58 22.31 9.11
CA VAL A 91 -6.21 21.85 9.33
C VAL A 91 -5.86 20.86 8.21
N ILE A 92 -4.83 21.19 7.41
CA ILE A 92 -4.41 20.42 6.25
C ILE A 92 -3.04 19.82 6.55
N TRP A 93 -2.93 18.50 6.50
CA TRP A 93 -1.65 17.78 6.62
C TRP A 93 -1.25 17.16 5.30
N ILE A 94 -0.03 17.45 4.83
CA ILE A 94 0.56 16.92 3.62
C ILE A 94 1.98 16.45 3.91
N VAL A 95 2.32 15.22 3.49
CA VAL A 95 3.70 14.74 3.44
C VAL A 95 4.25 15.07 2.07
N VAL A 96 5.33 15.85 2.03
CA VAL A 96 5.90 16.35 0.77
C VAL A 96 7.04 15.45 0.33
N SER A 97 6.84 14.72 -0.77
CA SER A 97 7.90 13.90 -1.35
C SER A 97 8.99 14.75 -1.99
N GLN A 98 10.22 14.25 -2.03
CA GLN A 98 11.32 14.91 -2.73
C GLN A 98 10.98 15.08 -4.23
N GLY A 99 11.11 16.31 -4.75
CA GLY A 99 10.74 16.64 -6.13
C GLY A 99 9.23 16.75 -6.37
N ALA A 100 8.42 16.93 -5.33
CA ALA A 100 6.98 17.15 -5.47
C ALA A 100 6.70 18.36 -6.37
N THR A 101 5.89 18.16 -7.40
CA THR A 101 5.49 19.24 -8.30
C THR A 101 4.37 20.09 -7.69
N ILE A 102 4.24 21.33 -8.15
CA ILE A 102 3.13 22.23 -7.76
C ILE A 102 1.79 21.53 -7.98
N SER A 103 1.60 20.89 -9.13
CA SER A 103 0.38 20.16 -9.45
C SER A 103 0.07 19.05 -8.44
N LYS A 104 1.08 18.31 -7.98
CA LYS A 104 0.89 17.26 -6.98
C LYS A 104 0.47 17.83 -5.63
N LEU A 105 1.12 18.90 -5.17
CA LEU A 105 0.74 19.59 -3.94
C LEU A 105 -0.68 20.16 -4.01
N GLN A 106 -1.07 20.71 -5.16
CA GLN A 106 -2.44 21.16 -5.38
C GLN A 106 -3.45 20.02 -5.29
N GLU A 107 -3.12 18.84 -5.83
CA GLU A 107 -3.97 17.65 -5.73
C GLU A 107 -4.10 17.17 -4.29
N ASP A 108 -2.99 17.09 -3.55
CA ASP A 108 -3.00 16.66 -2.15
C ASP A 108 -3.79 17.66 -1.26
N ILE A 109 -3.68 18.98 -1.51
CA ILE A 109 -4.49 20.01 -0.84
C ILE A 109 -5.97 19.88 -1.21
N ALA A 110 -6.26 19.68 -2.50
CA ALA A 110 -7.61 19.54 -3.01
C ALA A 110 -8.32 18.32 -2.41
N GLU A 111 -7.63 17.20 -2.28
CA GLU A 111 -8.14 16.00 -1.60
C GLU A 111 -8.58 16.33 -0.16
N LYS A 112 -7.76 17.08 0.57
CA LYS A 112 -8.09 17.49 1.96
C LYS A 112 -9.19 18.54 2.05
N LEU A 113 -9.39 19.31 0.99
CA LEU A 113 -10.46 20.30 0.89
C LEU A 113 -11.73 19.74 0.21
N HIS A 114 -11.75 18.44 -0.12
CA HIS A 114 -12.83 17.77 -0.86
C HIS A 114 -13.13 18.41 -2.22
N LEU A 115 -12.11 18.94 -2.88
CA LEU A 115 -12.19 19.48 -4.23
C LEU A 115 -11.94 18.36 -5.22
N CYS A 116 -12.98 17.62 -5.57
CA CYS A 116 -12.91 16.48 -6.49
C CYS A 116 -13.91 16.63 -7.65
N GLY A 117 -13.79 15.76 -8.66
CA GLY A 117 -14.68 15.73 -9.82
C GLY A 117 -14.01 16.19 -11.11
N ASP A 118 -14.74 16.01 -12.24
CA ASP A 118 -14.23 16.34 -13.57
C ASP A 118 -13.88 17.81 -13.77
N GLU A 119 -14.58 18.70 -13.05
CA GLU A 119 -14.21 20.12 -13.02
C GLU A 119 -12.82 20.39 -12.46
N TRP A 120 -12.35 19.57 -11.50
CA TRP A 120 -11.01 19.69 -10.92
C TRP A 120 -9.95 19.11 -11.86
N LYS A 121 -10.18 17.92 -12.40
CA LYS A 121 -9.22 17.20 -13.26
C LYS A 121 -8.87 17.96 -14.53
N ASN A 122 -9.82 18.69 -15.10
CA ASN A 122 -9.65 19.44 -16.35
C ASN A 122 -9.06 20.85 -16.18
N LYS A 123 -8.72 21.27 -14.95
CA LYS A 123 -8.14 22.59 -14.68
C LYS A 123 -6.62 22.54 -14.85
N ASN A 124 -6.07 23.64 -15.39
CA ASN A 124 -4.63 23.88 -15.34
C ASN A 124 -4.20 24.30 -13.92
N ASP A 125 -2.89 24.36 -13.65
CA ASP A 125 -2.35 24.65 -12.32
C ASP A 125 -2.79 26.03 -11.79
N ILE A 126 -2.96 27.04 -12.66
CA ILE A 126 -3.42 28.38 -12.27
C ILE A 126 -4.87 28.33 -11.80
N ASP A 127 -5.74 27.64 -12.53
CA ASP A 127 -7.15 27.49 -12.17
C ASP A 127 -7.34 26.66 -10.90
N LYS A 128 -6.49 25.64 -10.71
CA LYS A 128 -6.44 24.84 -9.47
C LYS A 128 -6.02 25.72 -8.29
N ALA A 129 -4.96 26.51 -8.44
CA ALA A 129 -4.52 27.48 -7.43
C ALA A 129 -5.63 28.46 -7.06
N THR A 130 -6.30 29.05 -8.06
CA THR A 130 -7.40 29.97 -7.87
C THR A 130 -8.57 29.35 -7.09
N LYS A 131 -8.88 28.07 -7.37
CA LYS A 131 -9.94 27.36 -6.67
C LYS A 131 -9.58 27.07 -5.21
N ILE A 132 -8.37 26.59 -4.95
CA ILE A 132 -7.84 26.39 -3.59
C ILE A 132 -7.88 27.71 -2.82
N HIS A 133 -7.36 28.77 -3.43
CA HIS A 133 -7.36 30.12 -2.83
C HIS A 133 -8.77 30.58 -2.46
N THR A 134 -9.73 30.38 -3.35
CA THR A 134 -11.14 30.77 -3.12
C THR A 134 -11.75 30.03 -1.93
N VAL A 135 -11.44 28.73 -1.77
CA VAL A 135 -11.96 27.92 -0.67
C VAL A 135 -11.30 28.26 0.66
N LEU A 136 -10.02 28.61 0.66
CA LEU A 136 -9.27 28.97 1.86
C LEU A 136 -9.47 30.44 2.25
N LYS A 137 -9.84 31.30 1.29
CA LYS A 137 -10.09 32.72 1.55
C LYS A 137 -11.22 32.89 2.55
N GLY A 138 -10.94 33.63 3.62
CA GLY A 138 -11.90 33.88 4.69
C GLY A 138 -12.05 32.80 5.73
N LYS A 139 -11.26 31.71 5.63
CA LYS A 139 -11.14 30.69 6.67
C LYS A 139 -9.83 30.84 7.42
N ARG A 140 -9.85 30.55 8.72
CA ARG A 140 -8.64 30.40 9.52
C ARG A 140 -8.13 28.99 9.37
N PHE A 141 -7.06 28.80 8.63
CA PHE A 141 -6.50 27.48 8.36
C PHE A 141 -5.09 27.30 8.95
N VAL A 142 -4.70 26.05 9.15
CA VAL A 142 -3.31 25.65 9.35
C VAL A 142 -2.94 24.68 8.24
N LEU A 143 -1.94 25.05 7.42
CA LEU A 143 -1.31 24.13 6.47
C LEU A 143 -0.07 23.52 7.13
N MET A 144 -0.02 22.21 7.21
CA MET A 144 1.08 21.42 7.78
C MET A 144 1.77 20.64 6.67
N LEU A 145 3.02 21.01 6.34
CA LEU A 145 3.83 20.37 5.31
C LEU A 145 4.95 19.55 5.99
N ASP A 146 4.85 18.23 5.92
CA ASP A 146 5.86 17.35 6.55
C ASP A 146 6.96 16.96 5.56
N ASP A 147 8.22 17.06 6.00
CA ASP A 147 9.48 16.71 5.31
C ASP A 147 9.68 17.42 3.96
N ILE A 148 9.55 18.78 3.92
CA ILE A 148 9.85 19.55 2.71
C ILE A 148 11.37 19.62 2.46
N TRP A 149 11.75 19.49 1.17
CA TRP A 149 13.15 19.47 0.74
C TRP A 149 13.61 20.77 0.11
N GLU A 150 12.65 21.51 -0.46
CA GLU A 150 12.85 22.77 -1.16
C GLU A 150 11.77 23.76 -0.73
N GLU A 151 11.91 25.00 -1.14
CA GLU A 151 10.89 26.01 -0.97
C GLU A 151 9.59 25.60 -1.68
N VAL A 152 8.49 25.72 -0.97
CA VAL A 152 7.14 25.54 -1.53
C VAL A 152 6.53 26.89 -1.79
N ASP A 153 6.31 27.20 -3.05
CA ASP A 153 5.64 28.44 -3.47
C ASP A 153 4.15 28.37 -3.09
N LEU A 154 3.80 29.07 -1.99
CA LEU A 154 2.43 29.09 -1.45
C LEU A 154 1.44 29.70 -2.44
N GLU A 155 1.86 30.72 -3.21
CA GLU A 155 1.03 31.37 -4.22
C GLU A 155 0.74 30.41 -5.38
N ALA A 156 1.78 29.75 -5.88
CA ALA A 156 1.64 28.79 -6.96
C ALA A 156 0.75 27.59 -6.60
N ILE A 157 0.75 27.14 -5.33
CA ILE A 157 -0.15 26.06 -4.88
C ILE A 157 -1.56 26.59 -4.49
N GLY A 158 -1.79 27.93 -4.55
CA GLY A 158 -3.07 28.53 -4.25
C GLY A 158 -3.38 28.74 -2.76
N VAL A 159 -2.39 28.66 -1.88
CA VAL A 159 -2.57 28.87 -0.45
C VAL A 159 -2.39 30.35 -0.11
N PRO A 160 -3.39 31.02 0.52
CA PRO A 160 -3.25 32.39 0.95
C PRO A 160 -2.06 32.56 1.90
N PHE A 161 -1.21 33.55 1.65
CA PHE A 161 -0.07 33.82 2.53
C PHE A 161 -0.56 34.16 3.95
N PRO A 162 0.02 33.51 4.98
CA PRO A 162 -0.38 33.75 6.36
C PRO A 162 0.02 35.16 6.81
N THR A 163 -0.95 35.91 7.31
CA THR A 163 -0.75 37.27 7.86
C THR A 163 -1.36 37.35 9.25
N ARG A 164 -0.98 38.39 10.01
CA ARG A 164 -1.58 38.64 11.31
C ARG A 164 -3.10 38.88 11.23
N GLU A 165 -3.55 39.46 10.12
CA GLU A 165 -4.95 39.83 9.93
C GLU A 165 -5.83 38.62 9.61
N ASN A 166 -5.37 37.69 8.80
CA ASN A 166 -6.13 36.47 8.46
C ASN A 166 -6.01 35.36 9.50
N GLY A 167 -5.04 35.45 10.40
CA GLY A 167 -4.82 34.46 11.47
C GLY A 167 -4.50 33.06 10.97
N CYS A 168 -4.16 32.91 9.69
CA CYS A 168 -3.76 31.64 9.09
C CYS A 168 -2.33 31.27 9.47
N LYS A 169 -2.02 29.98 9.43
CA LYS A 169 -0.69 29.47 9.77
C LYS A 169 -0.20 28.49 8.71
N VAL A 170 1.10 28.50 8.46
CA VAL A 170 1.82 27.46 7.72
C VAL A 170 2.89 26.91 8.65
N ALA A 171 2.81 25.63 8.95
CA ALA A 171 3.84 24.93 9.69
C ALA A 171 4.49 23.90 8.76
N PHE A 172 5.78 23.67 8.91
CA PHE A 172 6.45 22.64 8.10
C PHE A 172 7.63 22.02 8.85
N THR A 173 8.00 20.83 8.40
CA THR A 173 9.22 20.18 8.84
C THR A 173 10.18 20.03 7.67
N THR A 174 11.47 20.15 7.94
CA THR A 174 12.53 19.99 6.93
C THR A 174 13.82 19.48 7.56
N ARG A 175 14.75 19.02 6.73
CA ARG A 175 16.12 18.68 7.17
C ARG A 175 17.09 19.85 7.00
N SER A 176 16.69 20.93 6.33
CA SER A 176 17.55 22.06 6.00
C SER A 176 17.08 23.37 6.64
N ARG A 177 17.95 24.02 7.39
CA ARG A 177 17.69 25.36 7.92
C ARG A 177 17.53 26.39 6.79
N GLU A 178 18.21 26.19 5.66
CA GLU A 178 18.13 27.07 4.50
C GLU A 178 16.73 27.11 3.90
N VAL A 179 16.07 25.94 3.84
CA VAL A 179 14.68 25.83 3.41
C VAL A 179 13.75 26.64 4.31
N CYS A 180 14.00 26.65 5.63
CA CYS A 180 13.20 27.48 6.55
C CYS A 180 13.29 28.97 6.18
N GLY A 181 14.49 29.47 5.90
CA GLY A 181 14.69 30.86 5.50
C GLY A 181 14.00 31.20 4.18
N ARG A 182 14.05 30.31 3.20
CA ARG A 182 13.35 30.48 1.91
C ARG A 182 11.83 30.47 2.08
N MET A 183 11.31 29.64 2.97
CA MET A 183 9.88 29.60 3.33
C MET A 183 9.41 30.82 4.12
N GLY A 184 10.31 31.72 4.50
CA GLY A 184 9.97 32.94 5.23
C GLY A 184 9.98 32.82 6.77
N ASP A 185 10.42 31.69 7.32
CA ASP A 185 10.69 31.60 8.76
C ASP A 185 12.13 32.00 9.05
N HIS A 186 12.30 33.21 9.55
CA HIS A 186 13.63 33.77 9.88
C HIS A 186 14.18 33.30 11.24
N GLU A 187 13.34 32.70 12.06
CA GLU A 187 13.69 32.14 13.36
C GLU A 187 13.22 30.68 13.51
N PRO A 188 13.65 29.79 12.62
CA PRO A 188 13.17 28.41 12.63
C PRO A 188 13.62 27.68 13.91
N MET A 189 12.79 26.75 14.34
CA MET A 189 13.07 25.97 15.53
C MET A 189 13.84 24.70 15.18
N GLN A 190 14.98 24.51 15.81
CA GLN A 190 15.77 23.28 15.66
C GLN A 190 15.23 22.19 16.57
N VAL A 191 14.84 21.05 15.97
CA VAL A 191 14.52 19.83 16.71
C VAL A 191 15.80 19.07 16.93
N ASN A 192 16.25 19.01 18.17
CA ASN A 192 17.49 18.35 18.58
C ASN A 192 17.23 16.90 18.99
N CYS A 193 18.31 16.11 19.06
CA CYS A 193 18.29 14.81 19.69
C CYS A 193 17.83 14.92 21.16
N LEU A 194 17.34 13.81 21.71
CA LEU A 194 16.89 13.73 23.10
C LEU A 194 18.05 14.00 24.06
N LYS A 195 17.75 14.61 25.20
CA LYS A 195 18.69 14.75 26.31
C LYS A 195 18.99 13.35 26.88
N ARG A 196 20.11 13.23 27.58
CA ARG A 196 20.62 11.93 28.08
C ARG A 196 19.56 11.14 28.88
N ASP A 197 18.81 11.82 29.74
CA ASP A 197 17.78 11.17 30.56
C ASP A 197 16.58 10.73 29.73
N GLU A 198 16.13 11.57 28.79
CA GLU A 198 15.05 11.25 27.86
C GLU A 198 15.44 10.12 26.92
N ALA A 199 16.69 10.14 26.42
CA ALA A 199 17.26 9.10 25.58
C ALA A 199 17.31 7.75 26.31
N TRP A 200 17.73 7.77 27.58
CA TRP A 200 17.73 6.58 28.41
C TRP A 200 16.33 6.02 28.63
N GLU A 201 15.33 6.85 28.96
CA GLU A 201 13.95 6.40 29.15
C GLU A 201 13.35 5.82 27.86
N LEU A 202 13.60 6.45 26.72
CA LEU A 202 13.17 5.88 25.42
C LEU A 202 13.85 4.53 25.15
N PHE A 203 15.17 4.46 25.33
CA PHE A 203 15.94 3.23 25.11
C PHE A 203 15.45 2.10 26.03
N LYS A 204 15.30 2.39 27.32
CA LYS A 204 14.79 1.45 28.33
C LYS A 204 13.41 0.90 27.94
N THR A 205 12.50 1.76 27.48
CA THR A 205 11.18 1.35 26.98
C THR A 205 11.27 0.39 25.79
N LYS A 206 12.26 0.57 24.90
CA LYS A 206 12.44 -0.27 23.72
C LYS A 206 13.16 -1.59 24.01
N VAL A 207 14.08 -1.59 24.95
CA VAL A 207 14.77 -2.82 25.41
C VAL A 207 13.82 -3.69 26.23
N GLY A 208 13.05 -3.07 27.12
CA GLY A 208 12.14 -3.74 28.05
C GLY A 208 12.79 -4.14 29.37
N ASP A 209 12.01 -4.09 30.44
CA ASP A 209 12.49 -4.33 31.81
C ASP A 209 13.03 -5.77 32.01
N ASN A 210 12.45 -6.76 31.33
CA ASN A 210 12.87 -8.16 31.46
C ASN A 210 14.32 -8.35 31.03
N THR A 211 14.71 -7.78 29.89
CA THR A 211 16.08 -7.86 29.36
C THR A 211 17.04 -7.07 30.22
N LEU A 212 16.66 -5.89 30.70
CA LEU A 212 17.52 -5.07 31.56
C LEU A 212 17.77 -5.72 32.95
N ARG A 213 16.88 -6.57 33.41
CA ARG A 213 17.01 -7.29 34.68
C ARG A 213 17.61 -8.69 34.53
N SER A 214 17.96 -9.11 33.31
CA SER A 214 18.48 -10.46 33.06
C SER A 214 19.81 -10.73 33.76
N ASP A 215 20.66 -9.69 33.89
CA ASP A 215 21.95 -9.74 34.56
C ASP A 215 22.26 -8.36 35.22
N PRO A 216 22.86 -8.33 36.43
CA PRO A 216 23.19 -7.07 37.11
C PRO A 216 24.10 -6.12 36.32
N GLY A 217 24.95 -6.64 35.42
CA GLY A 217 25.85 -5.85 34.56
C GLY A 217 25.17 -5.25 33.34
N THR A 218 23.98 -5.76 32.95
CA THR A 218 23.29 -5.37 31.72
C THR A 218 22.91 -3.87 31.68
N VAL A 219 22.46 -3.33 32.80
CA VAL A 219 22.01 -1.91 32.87
C VAL A 219 23.13 -0.93 32.53
N GLU A 220 24.31 -1.15 33.06
CA GLU A 220 25.46 -0.27 32.77
C GLU A 220 25.93 -0.37 31.31
N LEU A 221 25.92 -1.58 30.73
CA LEU A 221 26.19 -1.79 29.31
C LEU A 221 25.11 -1.19 28.43
N ALA A 222 23.84 -1.34 28.83
CA ALA A 222 22.71 -0.75 28.12
C ALA A 222 22.78 0.78 28.07
N LYS A 223 23.20 1.44 29.17
CA LYS A 223 23.48 2.89 29.17
C LYS A 223 24.58 3.26 28.17
N LYS A 224 25.68 2.48 28.11
CA LYS A 224 26.73 2.70 27.12
C LYS A 224 26.26 2.54 25.69
N VAL A 225 25.40 1.56 25.41
CA VAL A 225 24.75 1.40 24.08
C VAL A 225 23.84 2.60 23.78
N ALA A 226 23.03 3.04 24.73
CA ALA A 226 22.16 4.21 24.57
C ALA A 226 22.97 5.49 24.31
N GLU A 227 24.12 5.66 24.98
CA GLU A 227 25.04 6.78 24.75
C GLU A 227 25.60 6.79 23.32
N LYS A 228 25.84 5.59 22.73
CA LYS A 228 26.30 5.48 21.33
C LYS A 228 25.21 5.89 20.32
N CYS A 229 23.93 5.92 20.72
CA CYS A 229 22.84 6.43 19.88
C CYS A 229 22.79 7.96 19.82
N ASP A 230 23.59 8.66 20.61
CA ASP A 230 23.72 10.12 20.67
C ASP A 230 22.37 10.86 20.76
N GLY A 231 21.44 10.27 21.53
CA GLY A 231 20.10 10.83 21.74
C GLY A 231 19.17 10.79 20.53
N LEU A 232 19.56 10.14 19.42
CA LEU A 232 18.72 10.05 18.23
C LEU A 232 17.55 9.09 18.44
N PRO A 233 16.27 9.55 18.45
CA PRO A 233 15.12 8.70 18.77
C PRO A 233 14.99 7.47 17.86
N LEU A 234 15.31 7.62 16.58
CA LEU A 234 15.29 6.50 15.63
C LEU A 234 16.34 5.45 16.00
N ALA A 235 17.58 5.87 16.26
CA ALA A 235 18.65 4.97 16.65
C ALA A 235 18.35 4.26 17.98
N LEU A 236 17.88 5.02 18.98
CA LEU A 236 17.47 4.48 20.28
C LEU A 236 16.35 3.44 20.14
N SER A 237 15.37 3.71 19.27
CA SER A 237 14.25 2.81 19.05
C SER A 237 14.68 1.51 18.34
N ILE A 238 15.49 1.63 17.29
CA ILE A 238 15.96 0.50 16.48
C ILE A 238 16.92 -0.37 17.30
N ILE A 239 17.95 0.24 17.87
CA ILE A 239 18.98 -0.49 18.63
C ILE A 239 18.39 -1.04 19.93
N GLY A 240 17.58 -0.24 20.63
CA GLY A 240 16.91 -0.71 21.86
C GLY A 240 16.09 -1.97 21.61
N LYS A 241 15.35 -2.03 20.49
CA LYS A 241 14.60 -3.23 20.14
C LYS A 241 15.47 -4.37 19.63
N ALA A 242 16.56 -4.11 18.92
CA ALA A 242 17.53 -5.14 18.58
C ALA A 242 18.18 -5.75 19.81
N MET A 243 18.40 -4.95 20.84
CA MET A 243 18.95 -5.38 22.13
C MET A 243 17.93 -6.04 23.07
N SER A 244 16.63 -5.94 22.80
CA SER A 244 15.58 -6.48 23.67
C SER A 244 15.60 -8.00 23.84
N SER A 245 16.30 -8.72 22.99
CA SER A 245 16.47 -10.17 23.05
C SER A 245 17.86 -10.60 23.56
N LYS A 246 18.73 -9.64 23.95
CA LYS A 246 20.10 -9.88 24.38
C LYS A 246 20.19 -10.02 25.90
N ASN A 247 20.39 -11.25 26.38
CA ASN A 247 20.27 -11.57 27.79
C ASN A 247 21.62 -11.78 28.50
N THR A 248 22.75 -11.72 27.77
CA THR A 248 24.08 -11.97 28.35
C THR A 248 24.98 -10.72 28.26
N VAL A 249 25.82 -10.54 29.26
CA VAL A 249 26.84 -9.44 29.31
C VAL A 249 27.69 -9.47 28.04
N GLN A 250 28.11 -10.64 27.58
CA GLN A 250 28.96 -10.81 26.40
C GLN A 250 28.29 -10.28 25.11
N GLU A 251 27.00 -10.48 24.96
CA GLU A 251 26.26 -9.92 23.80
C GLU A 251 26.24 -8.39 23.85
N TRP A 252 26.10 -7.82 25.05
CA TRP A 252 26.13 -6.36 25.23
C TRP A 252 27.52 -5.77 24.99
N GLU A 253 28.56 -6.43 25.51
CA GLU A 253 29.97 -6.02 25.27
C GLU A 253 30.32 -6.09 23.78
N HIS A 254 29.93 -7.18 23.10
CA HIS A 254 30.10 -7.32 21.66
C HIS A 254 29.37 -6.21 20.89
N ALA A 255 28.13 -5.87 21.27
CA ALA A 255 27.39 -4.78 20.66
C ALA A 255 28.12 -3.43 20.79
N ILE A 256 28.68 -3.14 21.96
CA ILE A 256 29.47 -1.92 22.20
C ILE A 256 30.73 -1.90 21.34
N ASP A 257 31.43 -3.03 21.24
CA ASP A 257 32.63 -3.14 20.41
C ASP A 257 32.33 -2.89 18.93
N VAL A 258 31.29 -3.51 18.38
CA VAL A 258 30.84 -3.28 16.99
C VAL A 258 30.43 -1.82 16.76
N LEU A 259 29.66 -1.23 17.67
CA LEU A 259 29.27 0.17 17.58
C LEU A 259 30.46 1.15 17.68
N THR A 260 31.57 0.71 18.30
CA THR A 260 32.77 1.53 18.50
C THR A 260 33.75 1.40 17.32
N THR A 261 33.91 0.20 16.76
CA THR A 261 34.99 -0.09 15.77
C THR A 261 34.54 0.12 14.32
N SER A 262 33.25 0.05 14.02
CA SER A 262 32.74 0.21 12.65
C SER A 262 32.43 1.67 12.27
N ALA A 263 32.65 2.62 13.11
CA ALA A 263 32.30 4.03 13.00
C ALA A 263 33.23 4.84 12.07
N ALA A 264 33.68 4.34 10.95
CA ALA A 264 34.62 5.08 10.11
C ALA A 264 33.96 5.59 8.80
N LYS A 265 33.98 6.91 8.62
CA LYS A 265 34.04 7.66 7.35
C LYS A 265 32.81 8.39 6.83
N PHE A 266 32.05 9.13 7.65
CA PHE A 266 31.13 10.11 7.09
C PHE A 266 31.08 11.41 7.90
N SER A 267 31.28 12.52 7.27
CA SER A 267 31.12 13.84 7.90
C SER A 267 29.65 14.05 8.34
N GLY A 268 29.37 13.75 9.59
CA GLY A 268 28.07 13.96 10.25
C GLY A 268 27.13 12.75 10.25
N MET A 269 26.77 12.16 9.15
CA MET A 269 25.88 11.00 9.05
C MET A 269 26.64 9.67 9.05
N GLU A 270 27.68 9.55 8.25
CA GLU A 270 28.52 8.34 8.14
C GLU A 270 29.31 8.05 9.40
N ASN A 271 29.67 9.06 10.18
CA ASN A 271 30.47 8.81 11.40
C ASN A 271 29.63 8.41 12.62
N ASN A 272 28.37 8.88 12.72
CA ASN A 272 27.61 8.75 13.95
C ASN A 272 26.30 8.00 13.80
N ILE A 273 25.63 8.03 12.65
CA ILE A 273 24.27 7.51 12.50
C ILE A 273 24.20 6.24 11.66
N LEU A 274 24.74 6.25 10.45
CA LEU A 274 24.67 5.07 9.58
C LEU A 274 25.35 3.84 10.18
N PRO A 275 26.51 3.95 10.86
CA PRO A 275 27.11 2.82 11.58
C PRO A 275 26.24 2.31 12.73
N ILE A 276 25.55 3.23 13.42
CA ILE A 276 24.63 2.87 14.51
C ILE A 276 23.41 2.10 13.95
N LEU A 277 22.82 2.59 12.89
CA LEU A 277 21.68 1.91 12.22
C LEU A 277 22.11 0.60 11.58
N LYS A 278 23.33 0.55 11.01
CA LYS A 278 23.94 -0.65 10.41
C LYS A 278 24.00 -1.82 11.38
N PHE A 279 24.10 -1.58 12.69
CA PHE A 279 24.07 -2.65 13.67
C PHE A 279 22.81 -3.55 13.55
N SER A 280 21.64 -2.96 13.30
CA SER A 280 20.42 -3.75 13.08
C SER A 280 20.48 -4.60 11.80
N TYR A 281 21.13 -4.10 10.75
CA TYR A 281 21.41 -4.84 9.53
C TYR A 281 22.47 -5.95 9.77
N ASP A 282 23.55 -5.64 10.46
CA ASP A 282 24.63 -6.59 10.75
C ASP A 282 24.15 -7.74 11.66
N SER A 283 23.17 -7.48 12.52
CA SER A 283 22.57 -8.50 13.39
C SER A 283 21.69 -9.51 12.64
N LEU A 284 21.36 -9.25 11.37
CA LEU A 284 20.69 -10.22 10.52
C LEU A 284 21.64 -11.38 10.21
N MET A 285 21.23 -12.60 10.59
CA MET A 285 22.09 -13.79 10.45
C MET A 285 22.14 -14.35 9.03
N ASP A 286 21.15 -14.05 8.19
CA ASP A 286 20.98 -14.60 6.85
C ASP A 286 21.29 -13.54 5.79
N ASP A 287 22.26 -13.82 4.92
CA ASP A 287 22.66 -12.92 3.83
C ASP A 287 21.54 -12.73 2.79
N ASN A 288 20.61 -13.67 2.66
CA ASN A 288 19.44 -13.49 1.83
C ASN A 288 18.48 -12.45 2.43
N ILE A 289 18.29 -12.44 3.76
CA ILE A 289 17.49 -11.41 4.44
C ILE A 289 18.15 -10.04 4.27
N LYS A 290 19.50 -9.98 4.33
CA LYS A 290 20.25 -8.75 4.03
C LYS A 290 20.03 -8.27 2.60
N SER A 291 20.05 -9.18 1.64
CA SER A 291 19.77 -8.87 0.22
C SER A 291 18.34 -8.37 0.03
N CYS A 292 17.36 -9.01 0.66
CA CYS A 292 15.97 -8.58 0.68
C CYS A 292 15.79 -7.17 1.25
N PHE A 293 16.49 -6.86 2.34
CA PHE A 293 16.49 -5.53 2.93
C PHE A 293 17.04 -4.47 1.98
N LEU A 294 18.23 -4.72 1.40
CA LEU A 294 18.84 -3.77 0.45
C LEU A 294 17.97 -3.56 -0.80
N TYR A 295 17.24 -4.57 -1.22
CA TYR A 295 16.31 -4.50 -2.34
C TYR A 295 15.17 -3.51 -2.10
N CYS A 296 14.69 -3.40 -0.86
CA CYS A 296 13.63 -2.44 -0.51
C CYS A 296 14.06 -0.98 -0.73
N ALA A 297 15.36 -0.68 -0.74
CA ALA A 297 15.86 0.67 -1.00
C ALA A 297 15.73 1.14 -2.46
N LEU A 298 15.34 0.24 -3.38
CA LEU A 298 15.02 0.59 -4.77
C LEU A 298 13.73 1.39 -4.90
N PHE A 299 12.84 1.30 -3.91
CA PHE A 299 11.58 2.05 -3.90
C PHE A 299 11.80 3.49 -3.42
N PRO A 300 10.94 4.44 -3.84
CA PRO A 300 11.02 5.84 -3.38
C PRO A 300 10.86 5.98 -1.86
N GLU A 301 11.20 7.16 -1.35
CA GLU A 301 10.86 7.56 0.02
C GLU A 301 9.34 7.48 0.24
N ASP A 302 8.94 7.08 1.45
CA ASP A 302 7.54 6.93 1.88
C ASP A 302 6.68 5.98 1.03
N PHE A 303 7.30 5.16 0.17
CA PHE A 303 6.56 4.25 -0.69
C PHE A 303 6.03 3.05 0.09
N LYS A 304 4.73 2.78 -0.10
CA LYS A 304 4.07 1.61 0.49
C LYS A 304 4.24 0.41 -0.44
N ILE A 305 5.18 -0.44 -0.12
CA ILE A 305 5.51 -1.62 -0.93
C ILE A 305 4.53 -2.74 -0.57
N GLU A 306 3.74 -3.19 -1.51
CA GLU A 306 2.84 -4.33 -1.35
C GLU A 306 3.66 -5.60 -1.08
N LYS A 307 3.34 -6.29 0.02
CA LYS A 307 4.15 -7.41 0.52
C LYS A 307 4.27 -8.55 -0.48
N ARG A 308 3.18 -8.88 -1.19
CA ARG A 308 3.15 -10.00 -2.14
C ARG A 308 4.01 -9.70 -3.35
N SER A 309 3.93 -8.49 -3.91
CA SER A 309 4.75 -8.04 -5.03
C SER A 309 6.24 -8.02 -4.67
N LEU A 310 6.57 -7.50 -3.48
CA LEU A 310 7.96 -7.50 -2.98
C LEU A 310 8.52 -8.92 -2.86
N ILE A 311 7.74 -9.85 -2.32
CA ILE A 311 8.14 -11.26 -2.21
C ILE A 311 8.30 -11.91 -3.59
N ASN A 312 7.46 -11.58 -4.57
CA ASN A 312 7.61 -12.09 -5.94
C ASN A 312 8.92 -11.62 -6.57
N TYR A 313 9.33 -10.35 -6.36
CA TYR A 313 10.67 -9.88 -6.78
C TYR A 313 11.77 -10.70 -6.11
N TRP A 314 11.71 -10.92 -4.79
CA TRP A 314 12.72 -11.69 -4.05
C TRP A 314 12.81 -13.16 -4.50
N ILE A 315 11.68 -13.77 -4.86
CA ILE A 315 11.65 -15.12 -5.45
C ILE A 315 12.39 -15.14 -6.78
N CYS A 316 12.08 -14.18 -7.66
CA CYS A 316 12.68 -14.11 -8.99
C CYS A 316 14.16 -13.72 -8.94
N GLU A 317 14.58 -12.85 -8.04
CA GLU A 317 15.99 -12.54 -7.75
C GLU A 317 16.77 -13.73 -7.16
N GLY A 318 16.06 -14.72 -6.63
CA GLY A 318 16.68 -15.92 -6.01
C GLY A 318 17.04 -15.76 -4.55
N PHE A 319 16.62 -14.69 -3.85
CA PHE A 319 16.92 -14.47 -2.43
C PHE A 319 16.20 -15.46 -1.51
N ILE A 320 15.09 -16.02 -1.94
CA ILE A 320 14.29 -16.97 -1.14
C ILE A 320 14.78 -18.40 -1.29
N GLY A 321 15.69 -18.66 -2.23
CA GLY A 321 16.20 -19.98 -2.58
C GLY A 321 15.31 -20.68 -3.62
N GLU A 322 15.79 -21.81 -4.13
CA GLU A 322 15.10 -22.60 -5.15
C GLU A 322 14.04 -23.51 -4.50
N GLU A 323 12.98 -22.91 -3.98
CA GLU A 323 11.81 -23.66 -3.53
C GLU A 323 10.99 -24.08 -4.75
N GLU A 324 10.67 -25.36 -4.87
CA GLU A 324 9.85 -25.89 -5.98
C GLU A 324 8.40 -25.39 -5.92
N ASP A 325 7.90 -25.09 -4.71
CA ASP A 325 6.52 -24.66 -4.44
C ASP A 325 6.47 -23.15 -4.15
N ILE A 326 5.73 -22.40 -4.96
CA ILE A 326 5.52 -20.94 -4.80
C ILE A 326 4.87 -20.60 -3.46
N LYS A 327 3.97 -21.42 -2.94
CA LYS A 327 3.34 -21.19 -1.63
C LYS A 327 4.37 -21.25 -0.50
N ARG A 328 5.27 -22.24 -0.54
CA ARG A 328 6.38 -22.37 0.41
C ARG A 328 7.35 -21.20 0.28
N ALA A 329 7.72 -20.84 -0.95
CA ALA A 329 8.59 -19.68 -1.22
C ALA A 329 7.99 -18.40 -0.65
N ARG A 330 6.69 -18.15 -0.86
CA ARG A 330 5.99 -16.99 -0.30
C ARG A 330 5.95 -17.02 1.23
N ASN A 331 5.64 -18.14 1.84
CA ASN A 331 5.63 -18.28 3.31
C ASN A 331 7.02 -17.94 3.90
N LYS A 332 8.09 -18.41 3.25
CA LYS A 332 9.46 -18.04 3.62
C LYS A 332 9.70 -16.55 3.44
N GLY A 333 9.25 -15.94 2.33
CA GLY A 333 9.32 -14.51 2.10
C GLY A 333 8.59 -13.70 3.18
N TYR A 334 7.39 -14.10 3.59
CA TYR A 334 6.68 -13.48 4.71
C TYR A 334 7.44 -13.62 6.04
N THR A 335 8.10 -14.75 6.26
CA THR A 335 8.95 -14.95 7.45
C THR A 335 10.15 -14.00 7.45
N MET A 336 10.82 -13.84 6.30
CA MET A 336 11.94 -12.91 6.12
C MET A 336 11.46 -11.45 6.32
N LEU A 337 10.32 -11.09 5.76
CA LEU A 337 9.66 -9.79 5.95
C LEU A 337 9.37 -9.52 7.43
N GLY A 338 8.77 -10.50 8.12
CA GLY A 338 8.53 -10.43 9.56
C GLY A 338 9.83 -10.23 10.36
N THR A 339 10.94 -10.79 9.92
CA THR A 339 12.25 -10.57 10.56
C THR A 339 12.71 -9.12 10.37
N LEU A 340 12.58 -8.56 9.17
CA LEU A 340 12.93 -7.16 8.89
C LEU A 340 12.04 -6.18 9.67
N ILE A 341 10.74 -6.48 9.81
CA ILE A 341 9.81 -5.67 10.61
C ILE A 341 10.19 -5.72 12.09
N ARG A 342 10.47 -6.91 12.64
CA ARG A 342 10.90 -7.06 14.04
C ARG A 342 12.24 -6.39 14.33
N ALA A 343 13.14 -6.33 13.35
CA ALA A 343 14.40 -5.60 13.46
C ALA A 343 14.21 -4.07 13.33
N ASN A 344 12.99 -3.57 13.10
CA ASN A 344 12.64 -2.17 12.81
C ASN A 344 13.38 -1.57 11.60
N LEU A 345 13.75 -2.41 10.67
CA LEU A 345 14.27 -2.02 9.37
C LEU A 345 13.16 -1.72 8.36
N LEU A 346 11.98 -2.31 8.56
CA LEU A 346 10.75 -2.01 7.85
C LEU A 346 9.61 -1.77 8.83
N THR A 347 8.65 -0.94 8.43
CA THR A 347 7.42 -0.68 9.17
C THR A 347 6.24 -1.26 8.42
N GLU A 348 5.38 -2.01 9.12
CA GLU A 348 4.15 -2.49 8.54
C GLU A 348 3.13 -1.36 8.46
N VAL A 349 2.55 -1.18 7.27
CA VAL A 349 1.55 -0.16 6.99
C VAL A 349 0.43 -0.77 6.13
N ARG A 350 -0.69 -0.07 6.03
CA ARG A 350 -1.76 -0.47 5.10
C ARG A 350 -1.80 0.48 3.91
N SER A 351 -2.13 -0.05 2.74
CA SER A 351 -2.46 0.76 1.57
C SER A 351 -3.79 1.49 1.79
N ARG A 352 -4.16 2.39 0.88
CA ARG A 352 -5.49 3.03 0.89
C ARG A 352 -6.62 1.99 0.74
N TYR A 353 -6.32 0.87 0.10
CA TYR A 353 -7.26 -0.23 -0.15
C TYR A 353 -7.23 -1.33 0.93
N GLY A 354 -6.59 -1.07 2.08
CA GLY A 354 -6.51 -2.02 3.19
C GLY A 354 -5.46 -3.12 3.03
N GLU A 355 -4.73 -3.17 1.90
CA GLU A 355 -3.69 -4.16 1.66
C GLU A 355 -2.53 -4.04 2.63
N SER A 356 -1.94 -5.17 2.98
CA SER A 356 -0.78 -5.21 3.86
C SER A 356 0.49 -4.84 3.11
N CYS A 357 1.04 -3.68 3.44
CA CYS A 357 2.26 -3.12 2.86
C CYS A 357 3.37 -3.01 3.90
N VAL A 358 4.57 -2.80 3.42
CA VAL A 358 5.72 -2.38 4.23
C VAL A 358 6.28 -1.08 3.69
N MET A 359 6.90 -0.31 4.57
CA MET A 359 7.55 0.94 4.26
C MET A 359 8.92 1.00 4.92
N MET A 360 9.89 1.56 4.23
CA MET A 360 11.24 1.80 4.76
C MET A 360 11.36 3.27 5.16
N HIS A 361 11.80 3.54 6.37
CA HIS A 361 12.05 4.91 6.81
C HIS A 361 13.23 5.51 6.03
N ASP A 362 13.19 6.81 5.69
CA ASP A 362 14.16 7.48 4.82
C ASP A 362 15.61 7.28 5.25
N VAL A 363 15.90 7.43 6.54
CA VAL A 363 17.30 7.28 7.04
C VAL A 363 17.75 5.81 6.96
N VAL A 364 16.84 4.87 7.14
CA VAL A 364 17.10 3.43 6.97
C VAL A 364 17.34 3.13 5.49
N ARG A 365 16.61 3.79 4.60
CA ARG A 365 16.79 3.70 3.15
C ARG A 365 18.16 4.26 2.73
N GLU A 366 18.55 5.42 3.23
CA GLU A 366 19.88 5.99 2.98
C GLU A 366 21.00 5.06 3.47
N MET A 367 20.83 4.45 4.65
CA MET A 367 21.76 3.43 5.14
C MET A 367 21.81 2.22 4.20
N ALA A 368 20.66 1.73 3.72
CA ALA A 368 20.63 0.60 2.80
C ALA A 368 21.33 0.92 1.48
N LEU A 369 21.13 2.11 0.90
CA LEU A 369 21.81 2.57 -0.31
C LEU A 369 23.32 2.73 -0.08
N TRP A 370 23.73 3.25 1.08
CA TRP A 370 25.13 3.36 1.45
C TRP A 370 25.81 1.98 1.55
N ILE A 371 25.17 1.01 2.19
CA ILE A 371 25.68 -0.37 2.27
C ILE A 371 25.72 -0.98 0.85
N ALA A 372 24.67 -0.83 0.06
CA ALA A 372 24.56 -1.38 -1.30
C ALA A 372 25.61 -0.82 -2.26
N SER A 373 26.13 0.40 -1.99
CA SER A 373 27.21 1.05 -2.72
C SER A 373 28.61 0.72 -2.18
N ASP A 374 28.77 -0.36 -1.46
CA ASP A 374 30.02 -0.73 -0.77
C ASP A 374 30.57 0.45 0.07
N PHE A 375 29.72 0.96 0.96
CA PHE A 375 30.02 2.09 1.81
C PHE A 375 30.47 3.34 1.03
N GLY A 376 29.77 3.63 -0.06
CA GLY A 376 30.02 4.78 -0.93
C GLY A 376 31.19 4.64 -1.89
N LYS A 377 31.87 3.47 -1.95
CA LYS A 377 32.96 3.23 -2.90
C LYS A 377 32.48 2.96 -4.32
N GLN A 378 31.33 2.27 -4.46
CA GLN A 378 30.70 1.91 -5.72
C GLN A 378 29.35 2.63 -5.87
N LYS A 379 29.36 3.94 -5.95
CA LYS A 379 28.14 4.78 -5.94
C LYS A 379 27.15 4.44 -7.06
N GLU A 380 27.60 3.85 -8.15
CA GLU A 380 26.80 3.52 -9.32
C GLU A 380 26.27 2.08 -9.30
N ALA A 381 26.63 1.25 -8.30
CA ALA A 381 26.10 -0.10 -8.20
C ALA A 381 24.57 -0.15 -8.01
N PHE A 382 24.01 0.85 -7.31
CA PHE A 382 22.59 1.07 -7.13
C PHE A 382 22.22 2.48 -7.59
N VAL A 383 21.55 2.59 -8.73
CA VAL A 383 21.08 3.87 -9.27
C VAL A 383 19.60 4.02 -8.97
N VAL A 384 19.26 4.74 -7.91
CA VAL A 384 17.89 4.99 -7.51
C VAL A 384 17.55 6.46 -7.74
N ARG A 385 16.71 6.73 -8.72
CA ARG A 385 16.22 8.05 -9.14
C ARG A 385 14.69 8.00 -9.32
N ALA A 386 14.02 7.39 -8.35
CA ALA A 386 12.58 7.23 -8.36
C ALA A 386 11.88 8.51 -7.87
N ARG A 387 10.79 8.90 -8.50
CA ARG A 387 9.95 10.05 -8.13
C ARG A 387 10.67 11.41 -8.12
N VAL A 388 11.71 11.58 -8.96
CA VAL A 388 12.47 12.84 -9.07
C VAL A 388 12.14 13.65 -10.32
N GLY A 389 11.14 13.23 -11.10
CA GLY A 389 10.62 13.97 -12.24
C GLY A 389 11.45 13.85 -13.51
N LEU A 390 12.28 12.80 -13.67
CA LEU A 390 13.08 12.55 -14.86
C LEU A 390 12.22 12.43 -16.12
N VAL A 391 12.66 13.03 -17.20
CA VAL A 391 12.08 12.92 -18.55
C VAL A 391 12.90 12.03 -19.48
N GLU A 392 14.15 11.73 -19.11
CA GLU A 392 15.09 10.87 -19.83
C GLU A 392 15.95 10.06 -18.86
N LEU A 393 16.74 9.12 -19.37
CA LEU A 393 17.66 8.34 -18.54
C LEU A 393 18.68 9.24 -17.84
N PRO A 394 18.99 8.99 -16.56
CA PRO A 394 19.99 9.77 -15.84
C PRO A 394 21.39 9.55 -16.42
N GLU A 395 22.25 10.55 -16.29
CA GLU A 395 23.67 10.38 -16.58
C GLU A 395 24.31 9.42 -15.57
N VAL A 396 24.90 8.35 -16.09
CA VAL A 396 25.67 7.36 -15.33
C VAL A 396 27.07 7.31 -15.91
N LYS A 397 28.09 7.48 -15.06
CA LYS A 397 29.49 7.51 -15.52
C LYS A 397 29.99 6.15 -15.99
N ASP A 398 29.60 5.09 -15.27
CA ASP A 398 29.98 3.71 -15.59
C ASP A 398 28.75 2.80 -15.53
N TRP A 399 28.12 2.61 -16.67
CA TRP A 399 26.99 1.70 -16.86
C TRP A 399 27.36 0.23 -16.56
N GLY A 400 28.63 -0.15 -16.73
CA GLY A 400 29.10 -1.50 -16.43
C GLY A 400 29.15 -1.82 -14.94
N ALA A 401 29.14 -0.80 -14.07
CA ALA A 401 29.08 -0.98 -12.61
C ALA A 401 27.64 -1.12 -12.09
N VAL A 402 26.62 -0.74 -12.87
CA VAL A 402 25.24 -0.70 -12.41
C VAL A 402 24.66 -2.11 -12.30
N ARG A 403 24.27 -2.49 -11.09
CA ARG A 403 23.64 -3.79 -10.79
C ARG A 403 22.15 -3.69 -10.67
N ARG A 404 21.66 -2.61 -10.06
CA ARG A 404 20.21 -2.36 -9.89
C ARG A 404 19.90 -0.91 -10.19
N MET A 405 18.80 -0.72 -10.91
CA MET A 405 18.33 0.61 -11.29
C MET A 405 16.85 0.75 -11.01
N SER A 406 16.46 1.82 -10.36
CA SER A 406 15.08 2.22 -10.18
C SER A 406 14.86 3.64 -10.70
N LEU A 407 14.03 3.75 -11.71
CA LEU A 407 13.57 5.00 -12.32
C LEU A 407 12.03 5.10 -12.26
N MET A 408 11.43 4.40 -11.31
CA MET A 408 9.97 4.36 -11.17
C MET A 408 9.40 5.74 -10.84
N ASN A 409 8.14 5.94 -11.21
CA ASN A 409 7.35 7.14 -10.91
C ASN A 409 8.02 8.44 -11.37
N ASN A 410 8.42 8.46 -12.66
CA ASN A 410 8.98 9.63 -13.33
C ASN A 410 8.12 10.00 -14.56
N LYS A 411 8.68 10.72 -15.51
CA LYS A 411 8.00 11.20 -16.71
C LYS A 411 8.74 10.78 -17.99
N ILE A 412 9.45 9.65 -17.95
CA ILE A 412 10.24 9.15 -19.08
C ILE A 412 9.28 8.65 -20.16
N GLU A 413 9.35 9.22 -21.35
CA GLU A 413 8.51 8.85 -22.49
C GLU A 413 9.18 7.86 -23.43
N GLU A 414 10.49 7.95 -23.59
CA GLU A 414 11.27 7.12 -24.50
C GLU A 414 12.59 6.72 -23.89
N ILE A 415 12.99 5.48 -24.13
CA ILE A 415 14.32 4.99 -23.78
C ILE A 415 15.04 4.67 -25.09
N THR A 416 15.95 5.55 -25.48
CA THR A 416 16.80 5.39 -26.64
C THR A 416 18.22 5.00 -26.23
N CYS A 417 18.85 4.09 -26.96
CA CYS A 417 20.19 3.64 -26.66
C CYS A 417 21.22 4.74 -27.01
N ARG A 418 21.90 5.30 -26.01
CA ARG A 418 23.13 6.05 -26.18
C ARG A 418 24.30 5.24 -25.61
N ARG A 419 24.73 4.16 -26.31
CA ARG A 419 25.97 3.39 -26.02
C ARG A 419 26.14 2.95 -24.57
N SER A 420 25.07 2.56 -23.88
CA SER A 420 25.14 2.06 -22.51
C SER A 420 25.44 0.56 -22.48
N ASN A 421 26.59 0.19 -21.93
CA ASN A 421 26.92 -1.23 -21.71
C ASN A 421 26.43 -1.65 -20.34
N CYS A 422 25.14 -2.03 -20.22
CA CYS A 422 24.49 -2.42 -18.97
C CYS A 422 24.67 -3.91 -18.65
N CYS A 423 25.85 -4.47 -18.86
CA CYS A 423 26.08 -5.92 -18.80
C CYS A 423 25.94 -6.54 -17.40
N GLU A 424 26.01 -5.75 -16.34
CA GLU A 424 25.88 -6.22 -14.94
C GLU A 424 24.50 -5.95 -14.33
N LEU A 425 23.59 -5.29 -15.06
CA LEU A 425 22.26 -4.94 -14.56
C LEU A 425 21.39 -6.19 -14.36
N THR A 426 20.91 -6.37 -13.14
CA THR A 426 20.01 -7.50 -12.75
C THR A 426 18.58 -7.07 -12.51
N THR A 427 18.35 -5.84 -12.06
CA THR A 427 17.01 -5.29 -11.79
C THR A 427 16.84 -3.93 -12.44
N LEU A 428 15.75 -3.75 -13.17
CA LEU A 428 15.33 -2.49 -13.77
C LEU A 428 13.86 -2.21 -13.45
N PHE A 429 13.62 -1.15 -12.67
CA PHE A 429 12.30 -0.62 -12.37
C PHE A 429 12.01 0.62 -13.21
N LEU A 430 10.99 0.53 -14.05
CA LEU A 430 10.50 1.60 -14.92
C LEU A 430 9.00 1.86 -14.76
N GLN A 431 8.38 1.22 -13.73
CA GLN A 431 6.94 1.37 -13.50
C GLN A 431 6.54 2.82 -13.20
N GLU A 432 5.25 3.13 -13.49
CA GLU A 432 4.68 4.46 -13.28
C GLU A 432 5.45 5.57 -14.01
N ASN A 433 5.81 5.34 -15.28
CA ASN A 433 6.35 6.36 -16.19
C ASN A 433 5.32 6.68 -17.28
N LYS A 434 5.76 7.33 -18.35
CA LYS A 434 4.96 7.64 -19.54
C LYS A 434 5.55 6.99 -20.79
N LEU A 435 6.14 5.80 -20.62
CA LEU A 435 6.84 5.12 -21.71
C LEU A 435 5.87 4.83 -22.85
N LYS A 436 6.30 5.23 -24.05
CA LYS A 436 5.67 4.91 -25.33
C LYS A 436 6.51 3.91 -26.12
N ASN A 437 7.83 4.09 -26.05
CA ASN A 437 8.80 3.31 -26.81
C ASN A 437 9.96 2.85 -25.94
N LEU A 438 10.38 1.60 -26.15
CA LEU A 438 11.56 1.01 -25.52
C LEU A 438 12.50 0.49 -26.62
N SER A 439 13.73 1.02 -26.68
CA SER A 439 14.70 0.63 -27.71
C SER A 439 15.13 -0.83 -27.58
N GLY A 440 15.07 -1.57 -28.67
CA GLY A 440 15.60 -2.94 -28.75
C GLY A 440 17.10 -3.02 -28.47
N GLU A 441 17.90 -2.02 -28.93
CA GLU A 441 19.33 -1.95 -28.66
C GLU A 441 19.63 -1.80 -27.14
N PHE A 442 18.80 -1.07 -26.43
CA PHE A 442 18.92 -0.94 -24.99
C PHE A 442 18.77 -2.30 -24.29
N LEU A 443 17.78 -3.10 -24.69
CA LEU A 443 17.56 -4.43 -24.11
C LEU A 443 18.71 -5.40 -24.42
N GLN A 444 19.30 -5.35 -25.62
CA GLN A 444 20.42 -6.23 -26.01
C GLN A 444 21.63 -6.14 -25.09
N SER A 445 21.81 -4.99 -24.42
CA SER A 445 22.93 -4.76 -23.49
C SER A 445 22.77 -5.43 -22.14
N MET A 446 21.56 -5.98 -21.79
CA MET A 446 21.19 -6.39 -20.43
C MET A 446 21.04 -7.90 -20.27
N LYS A 447 21.98 -8.69 -20.75
CA LYS A 447 21.90 -10.18 -20.73
C LYS A 447 21.77 -10.80 -19.34
N LYS A 448 22.16 -10.08 -18.27
CA LYS A 448 22.02 -10.51 -16.88
C LYS A 448 20.73 -10.04 -16.21
N LEU A 449 19.86 -9.32 -16.92
CA LEU A 449 18.63 -8.80 -16.34
C LEU A 449 17.73 -9.93 -15.88
N VAL A 450 17.35 -9.89 -14.61
CA VAL A 450 16.50 -10.88 -13.94
C VAL A 450 15.09 -10.33 -13.72
N VAL A 451 15.00 -9.05 -13.36
CA VAL A 451 13.74 -8.36 -13.07
C VAL A 451 13.59 -7.14 -13.96
N LEU A 452 12.50 -7.11 -14.72
CA LEU A 452 12.06 -5.97 -15.52
C LEU A 452 10.61 -5.65 -15.16
N ASP A 453 10.38 -4.45 -14.60
CA ASP A 453 9.05 -3.95 -14.32
C ASP A 453 8.76 -2.72 -15.16
N LEU A 454 7.76 -2.85 -16.04
CA LEU A 454 7.27 -1.83 -16.96
C LEU A 454 5.81 -1.46 -16.66
N SER A 455 5.27 -1.93 -15.55
CA SER A 455 3.86 -1.72 -15.19
C SER A 455 3.48 -0.24 -15.08
N TYR A 456 2.18 0.07 -15.24
CA TYR A 456 1.65 1.43 -15.18
C TYR A 456 2.24 2.40 -16.22
N ASN A 457 2.67 1.88 -17.40
CA ASN A 457 3.03 2.67 -18.57
C ASN A 457 1.91 2.56 -19.61
N ILE A 458 0.82 3.28 -19.41
CA ILE A 458 -0.44 3.16 -20.17
C ILE A 458 -0.25 3.38 -21.66
N ASP A 459 0.72 4.22 -22.06
CA ASP A 459 1.01 4.55 -23.45
C ASP A 459 1.96 3.56 -24.14
N LEU A 460 2.53 2.58 -23.42
CA LEU A 460 3.40 1.56 -23.98
C LEU A 460 2.57 0.52 -24.75
N SER A 461 2.56 0.63 -26.07
CA SER A 461 1.72 -0.20 -26.95
C SER A 461 2.39 -1.45 -27.49
N GLU A 462 3.72 -1.51 -27.48
CA GLU A 462 4.48 -2.64 -28.00
C GLU A 462 5.82 -2.83 -27.29
N LEU A 463 6.32 -4.06 -27.29
CA LEU A 463 7.68 -4.40 -26.88
C LEU A 463 8.50 -4.79 -28.10
N PRO A 464 9.81 -4.42 -28.15
CA PRO A 464 10.68 -4.83 -29.25
C PRO A 464 10.97 -6.34 -29.21
N GLU A 465 11.15 -6.96 -30.38
CA GLU A 465 11.51 -8.38 -30.52
C GLU A 465 12.81 -8.75 -29.78
N GLN A 466 13.69 -7.77 -29.56
CA GLN A 466 14.94 -7.91 -28.80
C GLN A 466 14.73 -8.24 -27.32
N ILE A 467 13.49 -8.29 -26.82
CA ILE A 467 13.19 -8.86 -25.50
C ILE A 467 13.73 -10.29 -25.39
N SER A 468 13.84 -11.02 -26.52
CA SER A 468 14.44 -12.36 -26.62
C SER A 468 15.89 -12.45 -26.11
N GLU A 469 16.62 -11.33 -26.12
CA GLU A 469 18.01 -11.25 -25.66
C GLU A 469 18.15 -11.28 -24.12
N LEU A 470 17.06 -11.05 -23.40
CA LEU A 470 17.04 -11.07 -21.93
C LEU A 470 16.98 -12.50 -21.38
N VAL A 471 17.93 -13.33 -21.77
CA VAL A 471 17.96 -14.78 -21.48
C VAL A 471 18.01 -15.15 -19.99
N SER A 472 18.28 -14.18 -19.11
CA SER A 472 18.27 -14.35 -17.65
C SER A 472 16.98 -13.90 -16.99
N LEU A 473 16.04 -13.31 -17.77
CA LEU A 473 14.82 -12.70 -17.21
C LEU A 473 13.93 -13.76 -16.54
N ARG A 474 13.56 -13.47 -15.28
CA ARG A 474 12.67 -14.31 -14.48
C ARG A 474 11.37 -13.60 -14.10
N PHE A 475 11.40 -12.27 -14.07
CA PHE A 475 10.25 -11.43 -13.74
C PHE A 475 10.03 -10.40 -14.83
N LEU A 476 8.83 -10.39 -15.40
CA LEU A 476 8.35 -9.37 -16.33
C LEU A 476 6.97 -8.92 -15.91
N ASP A 477 6.80 -7.63 -15.61
CA ASP A 477 5.50 -7.04 -15.35
C ASP A 477 5.16 -5.99 -16.41
N LEU A 478 4.04 -6.20 -17.08
CA LEU A 478 3.45 -5.36 -18.11
C LEU A 478 2.04 -4.92 -17.74
N SER A 479 1.69 -5.07 -16.46
CA SER A 479 0.36 -4.71 -15.94
C SER A 479 0.08 -3.22 -16.19
N GLU A 480 -1.18 -2.90 -16.51
CA GLU A 480 -1.61 -1.53 -16.80
C GLU A 480 -0.78 -0.83 -17.89
N THR A 481 -0.47 -1.58 -18.95
CA THR A 481 0.15 -1.04 -20.18
C THR A 481 -0.83 -1.08 -21.34
N GLY A 482 -0.53 -0.27 -22.36
CA GLY A 482 -1.28 -0.21 -23.61
C GLY A 482 -0.93 -1.30 -24.62
N ILE A 483 -0.21 -2.37 -24.23
CA ILE A 483 0.29 -3.42 -25.13
C ILE A 483 -0.87 -4.12 -25.83
N GLU A 484 -0.76 -4.19 -27.18
CA GLU A 484 -1.76 -4.82 -28.04
C GLU A 484 -1.41 -6.27 -28.38
N GLN A 485 -0.11 -6.58 -28.47
CA GLN A 485 0.41 -7.91 -28.79
C GLN A 485 1.72 -8.17 -28.05
N LEU A 486 1.96 -9.43 -27.67
CA LEU A 486 3.27 -9.84 -27.15
C LEU A 486 4.19 -10.19 -28.34
N PRO A 487 5.47 -9.73 -28.33
CA PRO A 487 6.42 -10.05 -29.38
C PRO A 487 6.72 -11.56 -29.42
N VAL A 488 7.02 -12.09 -30.60
CA VAL A 488 7.37 -13.51 -30.77
C VAL A 488 8.63 -13.86 -29.98
N GLY A 489 9.56 -12.92 -29.86
CA GLY A 489 10.78 -13.06 -29.06
C GLY A 489 10.55 -13.37 -27.58
N LEU A 490 9.39 -13.03 -27.03
CA LEU A 490 9.04 -13.36 -25.62
C LEU A 490 9.11 -14.88 -25.38
N GLN A 491 8.78 -15.72 -26.37
CA GLN A 491 8.77 -17.18 -26.27
C GLN A 491 10.17 -17.78 -25.99
N GLU A 492 11.25 -17.00 -26.20
CA GLU A 492 12.62 -17.43 -25.94
C GLU A 492 13.06 -17.21 -24.48
N LEU A 493 12.26 -16.54 -23.67
CA LEU A 493 12.55 -16.29 -22.25
C LEU A 493 12.33 -17.55 -21.41
N LYS A 494 13.15 -18.58 -21.60
CA LYS A 494 12.98 -19.90 -20.99
C LYS A 494 13.09 -19.92 -19.44
N LYS A 495 13.63 -18.86 -18.83
CA LYS A 495 13.76 -18.71 -17.37
C LYS A 495 12.64 -17.88 -16.77
N LEU A 496 11.73 -17.32 -17.59
CA LEU A 496 10.65 -16.48 -17.10
C LEU A 496 9.77 -17.25 -16.11
N THR A 497 9.67 -16.73 -14.90
CA THR A 497 8.97 -17.34 -13.75
C THR A 497 7.68 -16.60 -13.43
N TYR A 498 7.69 -15.27 -13.58
CA TYR A 498 6.54 -14.39 -13.37
C TYR A 498 6.24 -13.57 -14.63
N LEU A 499 4.98 -13.55 -15.04
CA LEU A 499 4.46 -12.67 -16.09
C LEU A 499 3.20 -11.96 -15.58
N GLY A 500 3.27 -10.64 -15.42
CA GLY A 500 2.17 -9.76 -15.08
C GLY A 500 1.55 -9.13 -16.32
N LEU A 501 0.25 -9.33 -16.51
CA LEU A 501 -0.58 -8.78 -17.59
C LEU A 501 -1.92 -8.28 -17.04
N PHE A 502 -1.93 -7.87 -15.74
CA PHE A 502 -3.12 -7.32 -15.11
C PHE A 502 -3.55 -6.03 -15.83
N PHE A 503 -4.86 -5.91 -16.09
CA PHE A 503 -5.47 -4.73 -16.68
C PHE A 503 -4.85 -4.29 -18.04
N THR A 504 -4.43 -5.25 -18.87
CA THR A 504 -3.96 -5.00 -20.25
C THR A 504 -5.14 -5.01 -21.22
N ASN A 505 -5.91 -3.91 -21.22
CA ASN A 505 -7.20 -3.80 -21.91
C ASN A 505 -7.13 -3.84 -23.44
N LYS A 506 -5.94 -3.73 -24.03
CA LYS A 506 -5.73 -3.80 -25.49
C LYS A 506 -5.15 -5.12 -25.95
N LEU A 507 -4.60 -5.94 -25.05
CA LEU A 507 -3.93 -7.19 -25.38
C LEU A 507 -4.92 -8.23 -25.89
N CYS A 508 -4.83 -8.55 -27.18
CA CYS A 508 -5.83 -9.44 -27.83
C CYS A 508 -5.46 -10.92 -27.77
N SER A 509 -4.18 -11.27 -27.58
CA SER A 509 -3.72 -12.66 -27.60
C SER A 509 -2.39 -12.82 -26.87
N ILE A 510 -2.22 -13.97 -26.22
CA ILE A 510 -0.96 -14.43 -25.63
C ILE A 510 -0.52 -15.76 -26.25
N SER A 511 -0.77 -15.95 -27.53
CA SER A 511 -0.38 -17.16 -28.27
C SER A 511 1.10 -17.47 -28.11
N GLY A 512 1.43 -18.77 -27.89
CA GLY A 512 2.79 -19.24 -27.72
C GLY A 512 3.33 -19.13 -26.30
N ILE A 513 2.51 -18.70 -25.33
CA ILE A 513 2.89 -18.65 -23.91
C ILE A 513 3.30 -20.04 -23.37
N SER A 514 2.78 -21.11 -23.96
CA SER A 514 3.11 -22.49 -23.63
C SER A 514 4.61 -22.83 -23.79
N ARG A 515 5.38 -22.00 -24.52
CA ARG A 515 6.83 -22.13 -24.66
C ARG A 515 7.63 -21.63 -23.46
N LEU A 516 6.97 -20.89 -22.55
CA LEU A 516 7.58 -20.39 -21.30
C LEU A 516 7.58 -21.48 -20.24
N LEU A 517 8.39 -22.50 -20.42
CA LEU A 517 8.34 -23.72 -19.60
C LEU A 517 8.66 -23.53 -18.12
N SER A 518 9.35 -22.42 -17.76
CA SER A 518 9.66 -22.08 -16.36
C SER A 518 8.59 -21.22 -15.70
N LEU A 519 7.52 -20.84 -16.43
CA LEU A 519 6.50 -19.94 -15.91
C LEU A 519 5.73 -20.59 -14.75
N ARG A 520 5.75 -19.95 -13.61
CA ARG A 520 5.12 -20.39 -12.36
C ARG A 520 3.98 -19.49 -11.91
N MET A 521 4.04 -18.22 -12.26
CA MET A 521 3.08 -17.19 -11.86
C MET A 521 2.63 -16.39 -13.09
N LEU A 522 1.34 -16.37 -13.34
CA LEU A 522 0.73 -15.63 -14.45
C LEU A 522 -0.48 -14.85 -13.94
N ASN A 523 -0.51 -13.54 -14.22
CA ASN A 523 -1.63 -12.68 -13.88
C ASN A 523 -2.28 -12.11 -15.13
N LEU A 524 -3.51 -12.52 -15.40
CA LEU A 524 -4.36 -12.12 -16.53
C LEU A 524 -5.68 -11.47 -16.07
N VAL A 525 -5.77 -11.10 -14.78
CA VAL A 525 -6.99 -10.48 -14.24
C VAL A 525 -7.24 -9.16 -14.95
N SER A 526 -8.49 -8.92 -15.32
CA SER A 526 -8.94 -7.71 -16.02
C SER A 526 -8.17 -7.38 -17.30
N SER A 527 -7.50 -8.37 -17.91
CA SER A 527 -6.93 -8.21 -19.25
C SER A 527 -8.01 -8.48 -20.32
N LYS A 528 -7.78 -8.00 -21.54
CA LYS A 528 -8.69 -8.32 -22.68
C LYS A 528 -8.57 -9.79 -23.14
N VAL A 529 -7.54 -10.47 -22.70
CA VAL A 529 -7.35 -11.91 -22.95
C VAL A 529 -8.27 -12.67 -22.01
N HIS A 530 -9.51 -12.89 -22.46
CA HIS A 530 -10.47 -13.73 -21.73
C HIS A 530 -10.09 -15.20 -21.90
N GLY A 531 -10.35 -16.02 -20.88
CA GLY A 531 -10.08 -17.44 -20.89
C GLY A 531 -10.89 -18.20 -21.95
N ASP A 532 -10.50 -18.09 -23.21
CA ASP A 532 -11.08 -18.90 -24.29
C ASP A 532 -10.48 -20.32 -24.33
N ALA A 533 -11.09 -21.23 -25.10
CA ALA A 533 -10.64 -22.59 -25.23
C ALA A 533 -9.20 -22.72 -25.80
N SER A 534 -8.74 -21.74 -26.57
CA SER A 534 -7.40 -21.72 -27.15
C SER A 534 -6.36 -21.40 -26.07
N LEU A 535 -6.58 -20.34 -25.31
CA LEU A 535 -5.73 -19.98 -24.17
C LEU A 535 -5.63 -21.12 -23.16
N LEU A 536 -6.77 -21.74 -22.81
CA LEU A 536 -6.80 -22.83 -21.82
C LEU A 536 -5.99 -24.03 -22.27
N LYS A 537 -5.98 -24.35 -23.56
CA LYS A 537 -5.10 -25.41 -24.13
C LYS A 537 -3.63 -25.06 -23.97
N GLU A 538 -3.22 -23.82 -24.21
CA GLU A 538 -1.85 -23.38 -23.98
C GLU A 538 -1.46 -23.42 -22.50
N LEU A 539 -2.34 -22.96 -21.60
CA LEU A 539 -2.11 -23.01 -20.15
C LEU A 539 -1.97 -24.45 -19.62
N GLN A 540 -2.68 -25.42 -20.21
CA GLN A 540 -2.52 -26.84 -19.87
C GLN A 540 -1.12 -27.39 -20.16
N LEU A 541 -0.38 -26.80 -21.11
CA LEU A 541 0.99 -27.18 -21.45
C LEU A 541 2.03 -26.62 -20.46
N LEU A 542 1.70 -25.57 -19.71
CA LEU A 542 2.57 -24.97 -18.69
C LEU A 542 2.60 -25.84 -17.41
N LYS A 543 3.45 -26.85 -17.39
CA LYS A 543 3.52 -27.85 -16.31
C LYS A 543 3.96 -27.27 -14.96
N ASN A 544 4.72 -26.17 -14.96
CA ASN A 544 5.27 -25.53 -13.77
C ASN A 544 4.38 -24.41 -13.22
N LEU A 545 3.26 -24.11 -13.89
CA LEU A 545 2.33 -23.07 -13.44
C LEU A 545 1.71 -23.47 -12.09
N GLN A 546 1.75 -22.54 -11.11
CA GLN A 546 1.30 -22.76 -9.72
C GLN A 546 0.43 -21.61 -9.20
N ASP A 547 0.54 -20.42 -9.77
CA ASP A 547 -0.28 -19.26 -9.42
C ASP A 547 -0.84 -18.64 -10.70
N LEU A 548 -2.12 -18.88 -10.94
CA LEU A 548 -2.86 -18.34 -12.05
C LEU A 548 -3.92 -17.38 -11.52
N ARG A 549 -3.91 -16.16 -12.03
CA ARG A 549 -4.96 -15.17 -11.83
C ARG A 549 -5.57 -14.86 -13.17
N ILE A 550 -6.88 -15.03 -13.31
CA ILE A 550 -7.53 -15.02 -14.64
C ILE A 550 -8.95 -14.45 -14.55
N THR A 551 -9.34 -13.75 -15.61
CA THR A 551 -10.73 -13.35 -15.86
C THR A 551 -11.40 -14.34 -16.82
N LEU A 552 -12.58 -14.79 -16.48
CA LEU A 552 -13.39 -15.72 -17.27
C LEU A 552 -14.70 -15.06 -17.67
N SER A 553 -15.00 -15.08 -18.96
CA SER A 553 -16.24 -14.50 -19.53
C SER A 553 -17.17 -15.52 -20.18
N ALA A 554 -16.82 -16.81 -20.13
CA ALA A 554 -17.61 -17.88 -20.73
C ALA A 554 -17.67 -19.12 -19.85
N GLU A 555 -18.86 -19.69 -19.71
CA GLU A 555 -19.11 -20.92 -18.93
C GLU A 555 -18.26 -22.10 -19.40
N LEU A 556 -18.10 -22.27 -20.72
CA LEU A 556 -17.28 -23.32 -21.28
C LEU A 556 -15.83 -23.26 -20.78
N SER A 557 -15.32 -22.05 -20.59
CA SER A 557 -13.96 -21.84 -20.07
C SER A 557 -13.81 -22.33 -18.63
N LEU A 558 -14.83 -22.09 -17.80
CA LEU A 558 -14.85 -22.61 -16.44
C LEU A 558 -14.95 -24.14 -16.40
N GLU A 559 -15.83 -24.75 -17.22
CA GLU A 559 -15.92 -26.20 -17.33
C GLU A 559 -14.61 -26.86 -17.75
N LEU A 560 -13.91 -26.27 -18.72
CA LEU A 560 -12.60 -26.75 -19.18
C LEU A 560 -11.52 -26.64 -18.09
N ILE A 561 -11.55 -25.57 -17.28
CA ILE A 561 -10.63 -25.40 -16.14
C ILE A 561 -10.93 -26.44 -15.07
N LEU A 562 -12.19 -26.58 -14.66
CA LEU A 562 -12.61 -27.51 -13.62
C LEU A 562 -12.41 -28.97 -14.05
N GLY A 563 -12.53 -29.27 -15.35
CA GLY A 563 -12.20 -30.58 -15.93
C GLY A 563 -10.71 -30.92 -15.89
N ASN A 564 -9.82 -29.95 -15.62
CA ASN A 564 -8.40 -30.15 -15.45
C ASN A 564 -7.97 -29.81 -14.02
N GLN A 565 -7.95 -30.82 -13.15
CA GLN A 565 -7.63 -30.66 -11.72
C GLN A 565 -6.31 -29.89 -11.47
N ARG A 566 -5.29 -30.13 -12.28
CA ARG A 566 -4.00 -29.44 -12.14
C ARG A 566 -4.14 -27.94 -12.37
N LEU A 567 -4.86 -27.55 -13.42
CA LEU A 567 -5.06 -26.12 -13.76
C LEU A 567 -5.96 -25.44 -12.73
N ALA A 568 -7.03 -26.11 -12.29
CA ALA A 568 -7.91 -25.62 -11.23
C ALA A 568 -7.12 -25.35 -9.94
N ASN A 569 -6.19 -26.24 -9.59
CA ASN A 569 -5.34 -26.06 -8.40
C ASN A 569 -4.33 -24.91 -8.52
N CYS A 570 -4.08 -24.38 -9.71
CA CYS A 570 -3.22 -23.22 -9.89
C CYS A 570 -3.96 -21.88 -9.68
N ILE A 571 -5.29 -21.86 -9.75
CA ILE A 571 -6.07 -20.62 -9.69
C ILE A 571 -6.07 -20.06 -8.28
N THR A 572 -5.57 -18.83 -8.13
CA THR A 572 -5.54 -18.12 -6.85
C THR A 572 -6.45 -16.88 -6.85
N THR A 573 -6.69 -16.28 -8.00
CA THR A 573 -7.64 -15.19 -8.18
C THR A 573 -8.46 -15.47 -9.44
N MET A 574 -9.74 -15.30 -9.34
CA MET A 574 -10.65 -15.51 -10.45
C MET A 574 -11.68 -14.39 -10.51
N ASP A 575 -11.76 -13.74 -11.67
CA ASP A 575 -12.85 -12.84 -11.98
C ASP A 575 -13.82 -13.58 -12.89
N ILE A 576 -15.10 -13.42 -12.62
CA ILE A 576 -16.19 -14.00 -13.40
C ILE A 576 -17.01 -12.84 -13.95
N ILE A 577 -17.17 -12.79 -15.27
CA ILE A 577 -17.93 -11.74 -15.95
C ILE A 577 -19.01 -12.38 -16.82
N ASP A 578 -20.25 -11.89 -16.74
CA ASP A 578 -21.39 -12.26 -17.60
C ASP A 578 -21.74 -13.76 -17.63
N PHE A 579 -21.57 -14.47 -16.52
CA PHE A 579 -21.99 -15.87 -16.39
C PHE A 579 -23.53 -15.99 -16.28
N GLN A 580 -24.12 -16.99 -16.92
CA GLN A 580 -25.57 -17.25 -16.92
C GLN A 580 -25.93 -18.62 -16.33
N GLU A 581 -26.78 -18.63 -15.29
CA GLU A 581 -27.63 -19.71 -14.77
C GLU A 581 -26.99 -21.08 -14.45
N LYS A 582 -25.69 -21.21 -14.17
CA LYS A 582 -25.12 -22.50 -13.73
C LYS A 582 -24.49 -22.40 -12.34
N PRO A 583 -24.54 -23.51 -11.56
CA PRO A 583 -23.85 -23.53 -10.27
C PRO A 583 -22.33 -23.51 -10.43
N LEU A 584 -21.67 -22.63 -9.67
CA LEU A 584 -20.20 -22.58 -9.59
C LEU A 584 -19.70 -23.71 -8.69
N GLN A 585 -18.70 -24.46 -9.14
CA GLN A 585 -18.03 -25.48 -8.31
C GLN A 585 -16.88 -24.87 -7.51
N SER A 586 -16.57 -25.46 -6.37
CA SER A 586 -15.50 -24.96 -5.49
C SER A 586 -14.11 -25.17 -6.08
N ILE A 587 -13.22 -24.19 -5.82
CA ILE A 587 -11.80 -24.21 -6.20
C ILE A 587 -10.96 -24.11 -4.93
N GLU A 588 -10.22 -25.15 -4.57
CA GLU A 588 -9.53 -25.27 -3.26
C GLU A 588 -8.49 -24.19 -2.98
N ASN A 589 -7.75 -23.76 -4.01
CA ASN A 589 -6.67 -22.78 -3.85
C ASN A 589 -7.09 -21.34 -4.11
N LEU A 590 -8.36 -21.09 -4.32
CA LEU A 590 -8.86 -19.75 -4.58
C LEU A 590 -8.65 -18.86 -3.35
N LEU A 591 -7.94 -17.73 -3.54
CA LEU A 591 -7.71 -16.72 -2.51
C LEU A 591 -8.67 -15.54 -2.66
N SER A 592 -9.06 -15.21 -3.89
CA SER A 592 -9.93 -14.10 -4.19
C SER A 592 -10.89 -14.44 -5.32
N LEU A 593 -12.15 -14.10 -5.12
CA LEU A 593 -13.23 -14.25 -6.10
C LEU A 593 -13.89 -12.89 -6.33
N TRP A 594 -13.91 -12.46 -7.59
CA TRP A 594 -14.66 -11.29 -8.04
C TRP A 594 -15.70 -11.75 -9.04
N ALA A 595 -16.95 -11.37 -8.86
CA ALA A 595 -18.03 -11.75 -9.76
C ALA A 595 -18.79 -10.48 -10.18
N ILE A 596 -18.76 -10.20 -11.48
CA ILE A 596 -19.34 -8.98 -12.06
C ILE A 596 -20.42 -9.37 -13.07
N SER A 597 -21.59 -8.75 -12.98
CA SER A 597 -22.73 -8.92 -13.92
C SER A 597 -23.12 -10.39 -14.16
N SER A 598 -23.01 -11.23 -13.15
CA SER A 598 -23.24 -12.67 -13.29
C SER A 598 -24.64 -13.10 -12.82
N HIS A 599 -25.19 -14.15 -13.44
CA HIS A 599 -26.48 -14.73 -13.12
C HIS A 599 -26.35 -16.14 -12.51
N VAL A 600 -25.31 -16.37 -11.74
CA VAL A 600 -25.09 -17.67 -11.06
C VAL A 600 -26.14 -17.82 -9.95
N SER A 601 -26.95 -18.87 -10.03
CA SER A 601 -28.06 -19.09 -9.10
C SER A 601 -27.60 -19.72 -7.77
N GLU A 602 -26.51 -20.48 -7.79
CA GLU A 602 -26.02 -21.21 -6.62
C GLU A 602 -24.55 -21.57 -6.78
N ILE A 603 -23.79 -21.53 -5.67
CA ILE A 603 -22.47 -22.14 -5.60
C ILE A 603 -22.62 -23.53 -4.96
N ASN A 604 -22.45 -24.55 -5.77
CA ASN A 604 -22.72 -25.93 -5.35
C ASN A 604 -21.53 -26.53 -4.61
N ASN A 605 -21.80 -27.04 -3.42
CA ASN A 605 -20.81 -27.54 -2.48
C ASN A 605 -21.04 -29.03 -2.23
N ARG A 606 -20.37 -29.91 -2.97
CA ARG A 606 -20.53 -31.36 -2.80
C ARG A 606 -19.63 -31.98 -1.72
N THR A 607 -18.63 -31.24 -1.22
CA THR A 607 -17.68 -31.69 -0.18
C THR A 607 -17.30 -30.58 0.76
N ILE A 608 -17.21 -30.83 2.06
CA ILE A 608 -16.88 -29.89 3.12
C ILE A 608 -15.38 -30.00 3.43
N PRO A 609 -14.68 -28.88 3.72
CA PRO A 609 -14.83 -27.47 3.42
C PRO A 609 -14.11 -27.07 2.11
N CYS A 610 -14.73 -26.27 1.27
CA CYS A 610 -14.32 -26.10 -0.13
C CYS A 610 -13.51 -24.85 -0.41
N PHE A 611 -13.62 -23.82 0.42
CA PHE A 611 -12.97 -22.52 0.21
C PHE A 611 -11.99 -22.18 1.35
N THR A 612 -11.18 -23.16 1.75
CA THR A 612 -10.28 -23.04 2.92
C THR A 612 -9.23 -21.95 2.78
N ASN A 613 -8.91 -21.54 1.56
CA ASN A 613 -7.90 -20.51 1.30
C ASN A 613 -8.50 -19.16 0.91
N LEU A 614 -9.82 -19.06 0.74
CA LEU A 614 -10.48 -17.84 0.28
C LEU A 614 -10.41 -16.74 1.34
N ILE A 615 -9.85 -15.60 0.97
CA ILE A 615 -9.64 -14.44 1.85
C ILE A 615 -10.44 -13.22 1.41
N ALA A 616 -10.84 -13.12 0.14
CA ALA A 616 -11.60 -12.00 -0.37
C ALA A 616 -12.68 -12.44 -1.34
N VAL A 617 -13.87 -11.87 -1.18
CA VAL A 617 -15.02 -12.04 -2.06
C VAL A 617 -15.58 -10.67 -2.38
N ASN A 618 -15.70 -10.36 -3.66
CA ASN A 618 -16.40 -9.19 -4.16
C ASN A 618 -17.46 -9.63 -5.19
N ILE A 619 -18.69 -9.24 -4.96
CA ILE A 619 -19.83 -9.57 -5.79
C ILE A 619 -20.50 -8.29 -6.22
N ASN A 620 -20.56 -8.07 -7.52
CA ASN A 620 -21.21 -6.89 -8.10
C ASN A 620 -22.21 -7.31 -9.18
N LYS A 621 -23.44 -6.78 -9.12
CA LYS A 621 -24.51 -7.05 -10.08
C LYS A 621 -24.88 -8.53 -10.24
N TRP A 622 -24.97 -9.23 -9.14
CA TRP A 622 -25.36 -10.64 -9.14
C TRP A 622 -26.89 -10.76 -8.95
N HIS A 623 -27.60 -10.90 -10.05
CA HIS A 623 -29.06 -10.70 -10.09
C HIS A 623 -29.92 -11.95 -9.85
N SER A 624 -29.32 -13.11 -9.64
CA SER A 624 -30.07 -14.37 -9.48
C SER A 624 -29.94 -15.03 -8.11
N MET A 625 -28.96 -14.59 -7.30
CA MET A 625 -28.67 -15.21 -6.02
C MET A 625 -29.49 -14.58 -4.89
N LYS A 626 -30.15 -15.40 -4.09
CA LYS A 626 -30.95 -14.96 -2.94
C LYS A 626 -30.14 -14.95 -1.63
N ASP A 627 -29.16 -15.82 -1.50
CA ASP A 627 -28.29 -15.91 -0.34
C ASP A 627 -26.86 -16.34 -0.72
N LEU A 628 -25.93 -16.05 0.19
CA LEU A 628 -24.52 -16.39 0.07
C LEU A 628 -24.09 -17.44 1.09
N SER A 629 -24.97 -18.35 1.51
CA SER A 629 -24.67 -19.34 2.57
C SER A 629 -23.42 -20.18 2.31
N TRP A 630 -22.93 -20.25 1.09
CA TRP A 630 -21.68 -20.91 0.74
C TRP A 630 -20.45 -20.26 1.40
N VAL A 631 -20.53 -18.97 1.83
CA VAL A 631 -19.42 -18.30 2.57
C VAL A 631 -19.15 -18.95 3.93
N LEU A 632 -20.07 -19.76 4.46
CA LEU A 632 -19.82 -20.60 5.65
C LEU A 632 -18.60 -21.49 5.47
N PHE A 633 -18.30 -21.90 4.23
CA PHE A 633 -17.18 -22.77 3.88
C PHE A 633 -15.89 -22.00 3.55
N ALA A 634 -15.85 -20.71 3.86
CA ALA A 634 -14.68 -19.82 3.73
C ALA A 634 -14.19 -19.34 5.11
N PRO A 635 -13.60 -20.22 5.94
CA PRO A 635 -13.25 -19.90 7.33
C PRO A 635 -12.15 -18.83 7.45
N ASN A 636 -11.42 -18.56 6.37
CA ASN A 636 -10.32 -17.61 6.32
C ASN A 636 -10.70 -16.28 5.64
N LEU A 637 -11.99 -16.04 5.41
CA LEU A 637 -12.49 -14.83 4.75
C LEU A 637 -12.17 -13.58 5.58
N VAL A 638 -11.49 -12.62 4.96
CA VAL A 638 -11.06 -11.35 5.55
C VAL A 638 -11.88 -10.19 5.03
N SER A 639 -12.28 -10.21 3.74
CA SER A 639 -13.12 -9.18 3.11
C SER A 639 -14.31 -9.81 2.38
N LEU A 640 -15.49 -9.24 2.60
CA LEU A 640 -16.71 -9.56 1.87
C LEU A 640 -17.37 -8.27 1.43
N GLU A 641 -17.51 -8.10 0.12
CA GLU A 641 -18.17 -6.97 -0.51
C GLU A 641 -19.28 -7.44 -1.44
N ILE A 642 -20.46 -6.84 -1.34
CA ILE A 642 -21.60 -7.15 -2.18
C ILE A 642 -22.25 -5.85 -2.60
N GLU A 643 -22.36 -5.65 -3.91
CA GLU A 643 -22.84 -4.42 -4.51
C GLU A 643 -23.88 -4.70 -5.62
N ASP A 644 -24.89 -3.82 -5.77
CA ASP A 644 -25.94 -3.84 -6.82
C ASP A 644 -26.50 -5.25 -7.12
N SER A 645 -26.67 -6.06 -6.08
CA SER A 645 -27.15 -7.44 -6.17
C SER A 645 -28.58 -7.54 -5.63
N ARG A 646 -29.54 -7.19 -6.46
CA ARG A 646 -30.93 -6.81 -6.11
C ARG A 646 -31.78 -7.96 -5.59
N GLU A 647 -31.43 -9.22 -5.86
CA GLU A 647 -32.18 -10.39 -5.43
C GLU A 647 -31.69 -10.99 -4.11
N VAL A 648 -30.57 -10.48 -3.55
CA VAL A 648 -30.03 -10.97 -2.29
C VAL A 648 -30.95 -10.56 -1.14
N GLU A 649 -31.51 -11.57 -0.48
CA GLU A 649 -32.42 -11.45 0.66
C GLU A 649 -31.68 -11.65 2.00
N GLU A 650 -30.68 -12.55 2.01
CA GLU A 650 -29.86 -12.90 3.19
C GLU A 650 -28.42 -13.15 2.77
N ILE A 651 -27.47 -12.84 3.65
CA ILE A 651 -26.06 -13.25 3.41
C ILE A 651 -25.91 -14.72 3.78
N ILE A 652 -26.36 -15.11 4.98
CA ILE A 652 -26.35 -16.50 5.42
C ILE A 652 -27.78 -16.90 5.77
N ASN A 653 -28.34 -17.85 5.03
CA ASN A 653 -29.67 -18.38 5.28
C ASN A 653 -29.67 -19.39 6.43
N GLU A 654 -30.59 -19.23 7.37
CA GLU A 654 -30.67 -20.04 8.59
C GLU A 654 -30.94 -21.53 8.30
N GLU A 655 -31.85 -21.84 7.38
CA GLU A 655 -32.20 -23.23 7.05
C GLU A 655 -31.00 -23.97 6.43
N LYS A 656 -30.26 -23.31 5.55
CA LYS A 656 -29.04 -23.88 4.95
C LYS A 656 -27.96 -24.08 5.99
N ALA A 657 -27.77 -23.13 6.90
CA ALA A 657 -26.73 -23.18 7.93
C ALA A 657 -27.00 -24.23 9.00
N THR A 658 -28.27 -24.51 9.37
CA THR A 658 -28.62 -25.53 10.37
C THR A 658 -28.15 -26.94 9.99
N ASN A 659 -27.96 -27.20 8.71
CA ASN A 659 -27.39 -28.47 8.23
C ASN A 659 -25.89 -28.64 8.57
N PHE A 660 -25.20 -27.56 9.01
CA PHE A 660 -23.75 -27.51 9.25
C PHE A 660 -23.44 -27.07 10.69
N LYS A 661 -23.96 -27.81 11.67
CA LYS A 661 -23.77 -27.51 13.11
C LYS A 661 -22.28 -27.44 13.47
N GLY A 662 -21.90 -26.35 14.14
CA GLY A 662 -20.54 -26.13 14.67
C GLY A 662 -19.61 -25.26 13.80
N ILE A 663 -20.07 -24.75 12.67
CA ILE A 663 -19.33 -23.77 11.87
C ILE A 663 -19.73 -22.37 12.33
N THR A 664 -18.75 -21.60 12.79
CA THR A 664 -18.91 -20.16 13.06
C THR A 664 -18.36 -19.37 11.90
N PRO A 665 -19.18 -18.64 11.14
CA PRO A 665 -18.70 -17.86 10.01
C PRO A 665 -17.94 -16.60 10.47
N PHE A 666 -17.18 -16.02 9.54
CA PHE A 666 -16.56 -14.69 9.69
C PHE A 666 -15.56 -14.52 10.83
N LEU A 667 -14.95 -15.61 11.31
CA LEU A 667 -13.97 -15.54 12.41
C LEU A 667 -12.73 -14.71 12.08
N LYS A 668 -12.42 -14.50 10.79
CA LYS A 668 -11.28 -13.69 10.34
C LYS A 668 -11.69 -12.42 9.59
N LEU A 669 -12.98 -12.15 9.49
CA LEU A 669 -13.49 -11.02 8.73
C LEU A 669 -13.03 -9.70 9.36
N GLU A 670 -12.40 -8.85 8.57
CA GLU A 670 -11.99 -7.51 8.93
C GLU A 670 -12.87 -6.44 8.27
N TYR A 671 -13.42 -6.72 7.10
CA TYR A 671 -14.25 -5.79 6.33
C TYR A 671 -15.51 -6.45 5.77
N LEU A 672 -16.64 -5.79 5.97
CA LEU A 672 -17.94 -6.15 5.39
C LEU A 672 -18.53 -4.92 4.70
N GLY A 673 -18.67 -5.00 3.36
CA GLY A 673 -19.27 -3.99 2.51
C GLY A 673 -20.60 -4.48 1.91
N LEU A 674 -21.67 -3.71 2.08
CA LEU A 674 -23.00 -4.01 1.59
C LEU A 674 -23.57 -2.75 0.94
N GLU A 675 -23.79 -2.79 -0.39
CA GLU A 675 -24.18 -1.62 -1.14
C GLU A 675 -25.24 -1.96 -2.19
N ASP A 676 -26.26 -1.10 -2.34
CA ASP A 676 -27.37 -1.27 -3.30
C ASP A 676 -28.02 -2.65 -3.26
N LEU A 677 -28.43 -3.09 -2.05
CA LEU A 677 -29.08 -4.37 -1.81
C LEU A 677 -30.53 -4.15 -1.32
N PRO A 678 -31.48 -3.85 -2.23
CA PRO A 678 -32.82 -3.40 -1.85
C PRO A 678 -33.68 -4.48 -1.17
N LYS A 679 -33.34 -5.75 -1.33
CA LYS A 679 -34.07 -6.88 -0.73
C LYS A 679 -33.38 -7.47 0.51
N LEU A 680 -32.15 -7.04 0.84
CA LEU A 680 -31.40 -7.60 1.94
C LEU A 680 -32.08 -7.33 3.29
N GLU A 681 -32.50 -8.37 3.96
CA GLU A 681 -33.20 -8.35 5.23
C GLU A 681 -32.29 -8.74 6.39
N SER A 682 -31.34 -9.68 6.16
CA SER A 682 -30.48 -10.24 7.19
C SER A 682 -29.06 -10.55 6.70
N ILE A 683 -28.07 -10.30 7.55
CA ILE A 683 -26.68 -10.76 7.33
C ILE A 683 -26.51 -12.18 7.89
N CYS A 684 -27.02 -12.40 9.10
CA CYS A 684 -27.02 -13.68 9.79
C CYS A 684 -28.13 -13.67 10.84
N TRP A 685 -28.79 -14.82 11.05
CA TRP A 685 -29.92 -14.97 11.99
C TRP A 685 -29.54 -14.78 13.47
N SER A 686 -28.26 -14.94 13.82
CA SER A 686 -27.75 -14.81 15.19
C SER A 686 -26.52 -13.92 15.28
N PRO A 687 -26.27 -13.30 16.43
CA PRO A 687 -25.06 -12.52 16.64
C PRO A 687 -23.79 -13.36 16.48
N LEU A 688 -22.74 -12.73 15.94
CA LEU A 688 -21.45 -13.33 15.64
C LEU A 688 -20.32 -12.68 16.45
N PRO A 689 -19.24 -13.40 16.79
CA PRO A 689 -18.16 -12.89 17.63
C PRO A 689 -17.29 -11.83 16.97
N PHE A 690 -17.04 -11.90 15.65
CA PHE A 690 -16.22 -10.98 14.86
C PHE A 690 -14.89 -10.55 15.53
N PRO A 691 -13.94 -11.44 15.82
CA PRO A 691 -12.73 -11.12 16.59
C PRO A 691 -11.82 -10.08 15.95
N PHE A 692 -11.89 -9.93 14.63
CA PHE A 692 -10.99 -9.08 13.84
C PHE A 692 -11.70 -8.01 13.02
N LEU A 693 -13.04 -7.89 13.12
CA LEU A 693 -13.80 -6.95 12.33
C LEU A 693 -13.43 -5.50 12.68
N ARG A 694 -13.11 -4.72 11.65
CA ARG A 694 -12.70 -3.33 11.75
C ARG A 694 -13.73 -2.39 11.14
N ARG A 695 -14.48 -2.87 10.14
CA ARG A 695 -15.41 -2.02 9.43
C ARG A 695 -16.61 -2.78 8.90
N ILE A 696 -17.79 -2.21 9.13
CA ILE A 696 -19.02 -2.53 8.41
C ILE A 696 -19.41 -1.28 7.62
N SER A 697 -19.60 -1.41 6.30
CA SER A 697 -20.10 -0.35 5.42
C SER A 697 -21.44 -0.77 4.86
N VAL A 698 -22.47 0.02 5.07
CA VAL A 698 -23.82 -0.24 4.54
C VAL A 698 -24.29 0.99 3.81
N ARG A 699 -24.67 0.82 2.51
CA ARG A 699 -25.21 1.87 1.68
C ARG A 699 -26.41 1.32 0.89
N ASP A 700 -27.49 2.07 0.85
CA ASP A 700 -28.70 1.75 0.05
C ASP A 700 -29.25 0.32 0.24
N CYS A 701 -29.31 -0.14 1.51
CA CYS A 701 -29.89 -1.42 1.90
C CYS A 701 -31.15 -1.21 2.78
N PRO A 702 -32.28 -0.73 2.24
CA PRO A 702 -33.40 -0.18 3.00
C PRO A 702 -34.14 -1.19 3.88
N LYS A 703 -34.03 -2.48 3.62
CA LYS A 703 -34.68 -3.53 4.41
C LYS A 703 -33.80 -4.07 5.53
N LEU A 704 -32.48 -3.83 5.51
CA LEU A 704 -31.58 -4.30 6.55
C LEU A 704 -31.76 -3.46 7.82
N ARG A 705 -32.36 -4.07 8.84
CA ARG A 705 -32.65 -3.42 10.12
C ARG A 705 -31.79 -3.91 11.27
N LYS A 706 -31.15 -5.06 11.14
CA LYS A 706 -30.36 -5.68 12.22
C LYS A 706 -28.97 -6.08 11.74
N LEU A 707 -27.97 -5.72 12.51
CA LEU A 707 -26.61 -6.21 12.34
C LEU A 707 -26.38 -7.42 13.26
N PRO A 708 -25.61 -8.45 12.87
CA PRO A 708 -25.38 -9.65 13.67
C PRO A 708 -24.36 -9.38 14.80
N LEU A 709 -24.65 -8.37 15.63
CA LEU A 709 -23.80 -7.92 16.73
C LEU A 709 -24.49 -8.09 18.07
N ASN A 710 -23.72 -8.43 19.11
CA ASN A 710 -24.12 -8.40 20.51
C ASN A 710 -23.06 -7.74 21.38
N ALA A 711 -23.31 -7.62 22.68
CA ALA A 711 -22.41 -6.96 23.61
C ALA A 711 -20.99 -7.57 23.68
N THR A 712 -20.78 -8.80 23.22
CA THR A 712 -19.47 -9.47 23.20
C THR A 712 -18.82 -9.49 21.81
N SER A 713 -19.54 -9.08 20.76
CA SER A 713 -18.99 -8.96 19.42
C SER A 713 -17.93 -7.86 19.35
N VAL A 714 -16.95 -7.99 18.45
CA VAL A 714 -15.89 -7.00 18.18
C VAL A 714 -15.14 -6.58 19.46
N PRO A 715 -14.13 -7.34 19.91
CA PRO A 715 -13.39 -7.03 21.15
C PRO A 715 -12.63 -5.70 21.12
N ARG A 716 -12.20 -5.23 19.93
CA ARG A 716 -11.40 -4.00 19.73
C ARG A 716 -12.23 -2.89 19.11
N LEU A 717 -12.97 -2.16 19.92
CA LEU A 717 -13.81 -1.05 19.46
C LEU A 717 -13.05 0.20 19.02
N ASP A 718 -11.85 0.42 19.52
CA ASP A 718 -10.97 1.52 19.17
C ASP A 718 -10.54 1.54 17.68
N GLU A 719 -10.58 0.37 17.05
CA GLU A 719 -10.27 0.22 15.62
C GLU A 719 -11.52 -0.07 14.75
N PHE A 720 -12.72 -0.08 15.34
CA PHE A 720 -13.95 -0.49 14.67
C PHE A 720 -14.85 0.69 14.31
N GLY A 721 -15.40 0.67 13.10
CA GLY A 721 -16.37 1.67 12.62
C GLY A 721 -17.54 1.06 11.86
N ILE A 722 -18.74 1.62 12.06
CA ILE A 722 -19.93 1.33 11.25
C ILE A 722 -20.24 2.55 10.40
N HIS A 723 -20.17 2.37 9.07
CA HIS A 723 -20.46 3.40 8.09
C HIS A 723 -21.81 3.16 7.46
N MET A 724 -22.74 4.06 7.69
CA MET A 724 -24.08 4.05 7.06
C MET A 724 -24.32 5.41 6.45
N LEU A 725 -24.59 5.46 5.13
CA LEU A 725 -24.79 6.73 4.42
C LEU A 725 -26.20 7.31 4.63
N ASP A 726 -27.21 6.48 4.89
CA ASP A 726 -28.55 6.98 5.20
C ASP A 726 -28.71 7.23 6.70
N PRO A 727 -28.86 8.51 7.12
CA PRO A 727 -29.10 8.82 8.54
C PRO A 727 -30.38 8.21 9.10
N LYS A 728 -31.42 7.98 8.28
CA LYS A 728 -32.65 7.33 8.74
C LYS A 728 -32.42 5.88 9.08
N GLN A 729 -31.69 5.17 8.24
CA GLN A 729 -31.38 3.76 8.45
C GLN A 729 -30.55 3.56 9.75
N MET A 730 -29.71 4.53 10.12
CA MET A 730 -28.98 4.51 11.39
C MET A 730 -29.91 4.52 12.62
N TYR A 731 -30.99 5.32 12.56
CA TYR A 731 -31.95 5.41 13.68
C TYR A 731 -32.91 4.23 13.72
N ASP A 732 -33.15 3.59 12.58
CA ASP A 732 -34.06 2.45 12.43
C ASP A 732 -33.42 1.10 12.72
N LEU A 733 -32.09 1.07 13.06
CA LEU A 733 -31.38 -0.16 13.43
C LEU A 733 -31.95 -0.77 14.72
N GLU A 734 -32.34 -2.03 14.61
CA GLU A 734 -32.74 -2.88 15.73
C GLU A 734 -31.50 -3.53 16.33
N TRP A 735 -31.33 -3.34 17.64
CA TRP A 735 -30.24 -3.91 18.42
C TRP A 735 -30.71 -5.11 19.20
N GLU A 736 -29.81 -6.08 19.44
CA GLU A 736 -30.11 -7.28 20.22
C GLU A 736 -30.62 -6.93 21.62
N ASP A 737 -29.96 -5.96 22.27
CA ASP A 737 -30.29 -5.43 23.56
C ASP A 737 -29.75 -4.00 23.75
N GLN A 738 -30.08 -3.36 24.89
CA GLN A 738 -29.65 -2.00 25.21
C GLN A 738 -28.13 -1.89 25.42
N ASP A 739 -27.50 -2.92 25.93
CA ASP A 739 -26.04 -2.95 26.14
C ASP A 739 -25.29 -2.98 24.81
N THR A 740 -25.76 -3.77 23.86
CA THR A 740 -25.27 -3.78 22.49
C THR A 740 -25.40 -2.41 21.83
N LYS A 741 -26.58 -1.78 21.96
CA LYS A 741 -26.81 -0.44 21.44
C LYS A 741 -25.83 0.59 22.03
N ASN A 742 -25.71 0.61 23.35
CA ASN A 742 -24.81 1.54 24.05
C ASN A 742 -23.35 1.34 23.65
N ARG A 743 -22.95 0.09 23.38
CA ARG A 743 -21.61 -0.27 22.99
C ARG A 743 -21.24 0.22 21.58
N PHE A 744 -22.13 0.04 20.60
CA PHE A 744 -21.80 0.29 19.19
C PHE A 744 -22.28 1.65 18.64
N MET A 745 -23.24 2.31 19.28
CA MET A 745 -23.68 3.66 18.87
C MET A 745 -22.54 4.67 18.72
N PRO A 746 -21.50 4.70 19.59
CA PRO A 746 -20.37 5.60 19.42
C PRO A 746 -19.51 5.31 18.19
N SER A 747 -19.54 4.08 17.67
CA SER A 747 -18.78 3.67 16.49
C SER A 747 -19.48 4.01 15.19
N ILE A 748 -20.74 4.48 15.24
CA ILE A 748 -21.50 4.89 14.05
C ILE A 748 -21.11 6.32 13.70
N GLY A 749 -20.62 6.54 12.48
CA GLY A 749 -20.30 7.85 11.92
C GLY A 749 -18.97 8.47 12.39
N GLN A 750 -18.23 7.87 13.32
CA GLN A 750 -16.95 8.41 13.77
C GLN A 750 -15.81 8.37 12.74
N HIS A 751 -15.97 7.68 11.61
CA HIS A 751 -14.92 7.52 10.59
C HIS A 751 -15.38 7.83 9.18
N ILE A 752 -16.25 8.82 8.97
CA ILE A 752 -16.68 9.25 7.62
C ILE A 752 -15.50 9.72 6.74
N ALA A 753 -14.31 9.97 7.32
CA ALA A 753 -13.19 10.58 6.61
C ALA A 753 -12.04 9.64 6.17
N ARG A 754 -12.07 8.33 6.47
CA ARG A 754 -10.88 7.50 6.17
C ARG A 754 -10.91 6.70 4.87
N TYR A 755 -12.05 6.37 4.29
CA TYR A 755 -12.11 5.56 3.06
C TYR A 755 -13.39 5.84 2.27
N VAL A 756 -13.46 6.97 1.60
CA VAL A 756 -14.27 7.09 0.38
C VAL A 756 -13.27 7.11 -0.76
N VAL A 757 -13.08 6.01 -1.36
CA VAL A 757 -12.94 5.69 -2.78
C VAL A 757 -12.46 4.24 -2.86
N ILE A 758 -13.36 3.28 -2.81
CA ILE A 758 -13.24 2.10 -3.66
C ILE A 758 -14.30 2.33 -4.71
N ASP A 759 -13.92 3.05 -5.73
CA ASP A 759 -14.67 3.03 -6.97
C ASP A 759 -13.72 3.10 -8.13
N SER A 760 -13.89 2.08 -8.94
CA SER A 760 -13.46 1.97 -10.32
C SER A 760 -11.97 2.23 -10.60
N VAL A 761 -11.20 1.20 -10.63
CA VAL A 761 -10.64 0.78 -11.91
C VAL A 761 -10.71 -0.74 -11.99
#